data_86ca6867e4d9b9ac0d74fb5841004881
#
_entry.id   86ca6867e4d9b9ac0d74fb5841004881
#
_cell.length_a   1.000
_cell.length_b   1.000
_cell.length_c   1.000
_cell.angle_alpha   90.00
_cell.angle_beta   90.00
_cell.angle_gamma   90.00
#
_symmetry.space_group_name_H-M   'P 1'
#
loop_
_entity.id
_entity.type
_entity.pdbx_description
1 polymer ?
#
loop_
_entity_poly.entity_id
_entity_poly.type
_entity_poly.pdbx_seq_one_letter_code
_entity_poly.pdbx_strand_id
1 'polypeptide(L)'
;MSATQATASRERVIEGRKLVKTYRLGDVEVRALRGVDLTIERGEFVAIMGASGSGKSTLMNVLGCLDQPTSGSYFFEGMDTATLDEPALARIRSRRVGFVFQSFNLLARTSAAENVALPLFYTGDVAGSVERVRSALHALGLEGRERSRPSQLSGGEQQRVAIARALINEPAILLADEPTGNLDSKTSAEIMATIRSFNRERGLTVVLVTHEAEMAAFADRIVTMRDGVIVSDEPRAARAAALYPQVAPPPAEVGSGGSRSLADAWSFARMALAAAGRTLASNKMRSALTMLGIFIGVTALITMVAVGQGANAAVERQIESLGTNLLVVLPGSRTSRGIRTGLGGAPSLTVEDADAIKQSDPAVANVAYQISGRAQVQYGAKNWGTSIQGVPPSYLTIRSWAVVVGRALTDEDERNASRVCLLGQTVVKNLFGGYQNPVGATIFIKNVAVEVVGVLAPRGQTGFGQDQDDTVLIPFTTAERKIIGVSSPTQPQSTSSDRYPTPPNPFGIQPKLAGYVNVIYVQARSTSAVPTALDQVSATLRERHRLQPRQDDDFAVRNISDVTQAAQSSSEILALLLTTVASISLLVGGIGIMNILLVSVTERTREIGIRMAIGARRTQVLMQFLVEAMLLSIIGGGAGIAMGIVIAQAVSSIAGWPTLLSPTAMLGGFLFSAVVGVFFGYYPARRAARLNPIEALRFE
;
A
#
# COMPACT_ATOMS: atom_id res chain seq x y z
N MET A 1 -19.13 31.63 79.39
CA MET A 1 -19.51 30.79 78.23
C MET A 1 -18.67 31.25 77.06
N SER A 2 -17.62 30.51 76.79
CA SER A 2 -16.62 30.82 75.83
C SER A 2 -17.08 30.30 74.48
N ALA A 3 -17.31 31.16 73.50
CA ALA A 3 -17.62 30.81 72.09
C ALA A 3 -16.34 30.46 71.43
N THR A 4 -16.04 29.18 71.28
CA THR A 4 -14.97 28.66 70.39
C THR A 4 -15.43 28.88 68.97
N GLN A 5 -14.92 29.91 68.32
CA GLN A 5 -15.00 30.06 66.84
C GLN A 5 -14.24 28.89 66.20
N ALA A 6 -14.98 27.93 65.68
CA ALA A 6 -14.44 26.92 64.78
C ALA A 6 -13.97 27.64 63.50
N THR A 7 -12.69 27.86 63.39
CA THR A 7 -12.02 28.22 62.15
C THR A 7 -12.25 27.09 61.14
N ALA A 8 -13.18 27.25 60.21
CA ALA A 8 -13.36 26.31 59.12
C ALA A 8 -12.00 26.20 58.38
N SER A 9 -11.33 25.07 58.51
CA SER A 9 -10.08 24.79 57.81
C SER A 9 -10.38 24.85 56.30
N ARG A 10 -9.79 25.82 55.59
CA ARG A 10 -9.91 25.91 54.15
C ARG A 10 -9.31 24.65 53.51
N GLU A 11 -9.95 24.20 52.46
CA GLU A 11 -9.50 23.05 51.70
C GLU A 11 -8.14 23.37 51.03
N ARG A 12 -7.13 22.52 51.27
CA ARG A 12 -5.80 22.66 50.68
C ARG A 12 -5.82 22.15 49.25
N VAL A 13 -5.42 23.01 48.31
CA VAL A 13 -5.25 22.64 46.88
C VAL A 13 -3.86 22.08 46.64
N ILE A 14 -2.85 22.68 47.28
CA ILE A 14 -1.44 22.26 47.18
C ILE A 14 -0.89 22.05 48.58
N GLU A 15 -0.20 20.92 48.79
CA GLU A 15 0.62 20.66 49.92
C GLU A 15 1.94 19.99 49.51
N GLY A 16 3.02 20.75 49.56
CA GLY A 16 4.39 20.28 49.32
C GLY A 16 5.14 20.17 50.63
N ARG A 17 5.75 19.00 50.91
CA ARG A 17 6.53 18.74 52.10
C ARG A 17 7.94 18.34 51.75
N LYS A 18 8.93 19.14 52.17
CA LYS A 18 10.38 18.95 51.92
C LYS A 18 10.71 18.60 50.48
N LEU A 19 10.13 19.36 49.52
CA LEU A 19 10.31 19.13 48.10
C LEU A 19 11.76 19.38 47.66
N VAL A 20 12.40 18.34 47.13
CA VAL A 20 13.75 18.40 46.54
C VAL A 20 13.67 18.07 45.06
N LYS A 21 14.34 18.87 44.25
CA LYS A 21 14.51 18.58 42.81
C LYS A 21 15.96 18.76 42.41
N THR A 22 16.54 17.67 41.90
CA THR A 22 17.91 17.66 41.35
C THR A 22 17.86 17.29 39.88
N TYR A 23 18.50 18.08 39.02
CA TYR A 23 18.71 17.79 37.61
C TYR A 23 20.15 17.32 37.38
N ARG A 24 20.30 16.29 36.54
CA ARG A 24 21.61 15.82 36.10
C ARG A 24 21.89 16.29 34.69
N LEU A 25 22.90 17.10 34.49
CA LEU A 25 23.36 17.61 33.19
C LEU A 25 24.76 17.01 32.93
N GLY A 26 24.81 15.84 32.30
CA GLY A 26 26.03 15.05 32.23
C GLY A 26 26.54 14.67 33.63
N ASP A 27 27.76 15.09 33.97
CA ASP A 27 28.39 14.82 35.29
C ASP A 27 28.06 15.90 36.34
N VAL A 28 27.32 16.95 36.00
CA VAL A 28 26.99 18.04 36.92
C VAL A 28 25.60 17.82 37.51
N GLU A 29 25.49 17.84 38.84
CA GLU A 29 24.22 17.81 39.57
C GLU A 29 23.83 19.25 40.00
N VAL A 30 22.66 19.69 39.54
CA VAL A 30 22.09 21.00 39.93
C VAL A 30 20.88 20.76 40.82
N ARG A 31 21.01 21.13 42.09
CA ARG A 31 19.90 21.08 43.10
C ARG A 31 19.05 22.32 42.96
N ALA A 32 17.96 22.23 42.19
CA ALA A 32 17.07 23.37 41.91
C ALA A 32 16.08 23.64 43.04
N LEU A 33 15.67 22.61 43.81
CA LEU A 33 14.90 22.75 45.04
C LEU A 33 15.60 21.96 46.17
N ARG A 34 15.65 22.58 47.37
CA ARG A 34 16.45 22.08 48.49
C ARG A 34 15.62 21.90 49.76
N GLY A 35 14.44 21.25 49.67
CA GLY A 35 13.56 20.96 50.81
C GLY A 35 12.52 22.05 51.01
N VAL A 36 11.75 22.37 49.99
CA VAL A 36 10.70 23.40 50.01
C VAL A 36 9.44 22.85 50.65
N ASP A 37 8.93 23.55 51.69
CA ASP A 37 7.61 23.33 52.30
C ASP A 37 6.66 24.45 51.86
N LEU A 38 5.52 24.11 51.23
CA LEU A 38 4.55 25.09 50.73
C LEU A 38 3.13 24.52 50.77
N THR A 39 2.21 25.28 51.35
CA THR A 39 0.78 24.97 51.37
C THR A 39 0.01 26.11 50.74
N ILE A 40 -0.93 25.80 49.80
CA ILE A 40 -1.80 26.79 49.15
C ILE A 40 -3.25 26.36 49.33
N GLU A 41 -4.07 27.26 49.86
CA GLU A 41 -5.48 27.05 50.11
C GLU A 41 -6.33 27.41 48.87
N ARG A 42 -7.53 26.82 48.78
CA ARG A 42 -8.49 27.12 47.69
C ARG A 42 -8.87 28.61 47.67
N GLY A 43 -8.83 29.23 46.48
CA GLY A 43 -9.15 30.62 46.25
C GLY A 43 -8.03 31.60 46.69
N GLU A 44 -6.88 31.11 47.11
CA GLU A 44 -5.73 31.94 47.49
C GLU A 44 -5.03 32.48 46.24
N PHE A 45 -4.55 33.74 46.27
CA PHE A 45 -3.69 34.29 45.27
C PHE A 45 -2.29 34.46 45.84
N VAL A 46 -1.37 33.58 45.45
CA VAL A 46 0.02 33.57 45.93
C VAL A 46 0.97 34.03 44.87
N ALA A 47 1.88 34.94 45.17
CA ALA A 47 3.01 35.29 44.33
C ALA A 47 4.30 34.63 44.84
N ILE A 48 5.02 33.94 43.94
CA ILE A 48 6.34 33.37 44.22
C ILE A 48 7.38 34.31 43.59
N MET A 49 8.16 34.95 44.41
CA MET A 49 9.19 35.90 44.00
C MET A 49 10.61 35.38 44.22
N GLY A 50 11.57 35.97 43.55
CA GLY A 50 13.00 35.68 43.71
C GLY A 50 13.81 36.00 42.46
N ALA A 51 15.14 36.07 42.61
CA ALA A 51 16.04 36.29 41.48
C ALA A 51 15.99 35.20 40.40
N SER A 52 16.51 35.45 39.19
CA SER A 52 16.68 34.42 38.19
C SER A 52 17.56 33.31 38.75
N GLY A 53 17.18 32.04 38.47
CA GLY A 53 17.89 30.86 39.00
C GLY A 53 17.52 30.44 40.42
N SER A 54 16.64 31.16 41.15
CA SER A 54 16.25 30.83 42.54
C SER A 54 15.37 29.55 42.68
N GLY A 55 14.99 28.90 41.58
CA GLY A 55 14.18 27.67 41.58
C GLY A 55 12.67 27.87 41.37
N LYS A 56 12.19 29.09 41.11
CA LYS A 56 10.75 29.42 40.92
C LYS A 56 10.07 28.60 39.83
N SER A 57 10.60 28.62 38.63
CA SER A 57 10.02 27.85 37.50
C SER A 57 10.11 26.33 37.74
N THR A 58 11.15 25.85 38.43
CA THR A 58 11.23 24.44 38.88
C THR A 58 10.12 24.11 39.84
N LEU A 59 9.89 24.96 40.83
CA LEU A 59 8.78 24.77 41.80
C LEU A 59 7.44 24.76 41.05
N MET A 60 7.20 25.72 40.16
CA MET A 60 5.98 25.78 39.37
C MET A 60 5.76 24.53 38.52
N ASN A 61 6.82 23.98 37.91
CA ASN A 61 6.74 22.74 37.11
C ASN A 61 6.33 21.53 38.01
N VAL A 62 6.83 21.45 39.23
CA VAL A 62 6.43 20.43 40.19
C VAL A 62 4.98 20.63 40.60
N LEU A 63 4.59 21.86 40.97
CA LEU A 63 3.21 22.18 41.38
C LEU A 63 2.19 21.91 40.25
N GLY A 64 2.60 22.10 39.01
CA GLY A 64 1.78 21.81 37.81
C GLY A 64 1.81 20.38 37.32
N CYS A 65 2.43 19.48 38.06
CA CYS A 65 2.60 18.08 37.62
C CYS A 65 3.28 17.91 36.25
N LEU A 66 4.09 18.89 35.81
CA LEU A 66 4.94 18.79 34.63
C LEU A 66 6.20 18.00 34.94
N ASP A 67 6.64 18.07 36.20
CA ASP A 67 7.78 17.33 36.74
C ASP A 67 7.42 16.67 38.07
N GLN A 68 8.21 15.70 38.49
CA GLN A 68 8.06 15.07 39.81
C GLN A 68 9.25 15.48 40.66
N PRO A 69 9.06 15.65 42.01
CA PRO A 69 10.15 15.89 42.91
C PRO A 69 11.10 14.68 42.93
N THR A 70 12.38 14.92 43.17
CA THR A 70 13.37 13.84 43.36
C THR A 70 13.21 13.18 44.73
N SER A 71 12.80 13.97 45.74
CA SER A 71 12.42 13.49 47.07
C SER A 71 11.49 14.50 47.74
N GLY A 72 10.86 14.10 48.82
CA GLY A 72 9.77 14.83 49.46
C GLY A 72 8.40 14.34 48.98
N SER A 73 7.31 14.92 49.49
CA SER A 73 5.94 14.54 49.14
C SER A 73 5.18 15.73 48.57
N TYR A 74 4.46 15.50 47.49
CA TYR A 74 3.60 16.50 46.87
C TYR A 74 2.18 16.02 46.73
N PHE A 75 1.24 16.68 47.40
CA PHE A 75 -0.18 16.40 47.36
C PHE A 75 -0.91 17.49 46.60
N PHE A 76 -1.68 17.08 45.60
CA PHE A 76 -2.59 17.93 44.84
C PHE A 76 -4.04 17.56 45.18
N GLU A 77 -4.82 18.49 45.75
CA GLU A 77 -6.18 18.22 46.23
C GLU A 77 -6.24 16.93 47.09
N GLY A 78 -5.26 16.73 47.97
CA GLY A 78 -5.15 15.56 48.86
C GLY A 78 -4.62 14.28 48.20
N MET A 79 -4.39 14.25 46.88
CA MET A 79 -3.85 13.10 46.17
C MET A 79 -2.32 13.17 46.12
N ASP A 80 -1.65 12.10 46.55
CA ASP A 80 -0.18 11.99 46.43
C ASP A 80 0.22 11.78 44.98
N THR A 81 0.89 12.77 44.38
CA THR A 81 1.31 12.74 42.96
C THR A 81 2.40 11.72 42.68
N ALA A 82 3.16 11.28 43.70
CA ALA A 82 4.19 10.25 43.55
C ALA A 82 3.62 8.87 43.24
N THR A 83 2.36 8.61 43.60
CA THR A 83 1.66 7.35 43.37
C THR A 83 0.95 7.31 42.03
N LEU A 84 0.92 8.44 41.28
CA LEU A 84 0.17 8.57 40.06
C LEU A 84 1.02 8.22 38.82
N ASP A 85 0.41 7.50 37.90
CA ASP A 85 1.00 7.25 36.58
C ASP A 85 0.90 8.48 35.65
N GLU A 86 1.69 8.49 34.56
CA GLU A 86 1.69 9.61 33.61
C GLU A 86 0.29 9.91 33.01
N PRO A 87 -0.56 8.94 32.66
CA PRO A 87 -1.94 9.21 32.27
C PRO A 87 -2.78 9.91 33.34
N ALA A 88 -2.56 9.64 34.64
CA ALA A 88 -3.24 10.33 35.72
C ALA A 88 -2.73 11.76 35.89
N LEU A 89 -1.41 11.97 35.82
CA LEU A 89 -0.80 13.30 35.86
C LEU A 89 -1.27 14.14 34.64
N ALA A 90 -1.38 13.54 33.45
CA ALA A 90 -1.92 14.22 32.28
C ALA A 90 -3.40 14.62 32.45
N ARG A 91 -4.20 13.81 33.16
CA ARG A 91 -5.60 14.17 33.51
C ARG A 91 -5.65 15.36 34.47
N ILE A 92 -4.78 15.39 35.48
CA ILE A 92 -4.67 16.55 36.41
C ILE A 92 -4.32 17.79 35.60
N ARG A 93 -3.28 17.74 34.74
CA ARG A 93 -2.88 18.88 33.91
C ARG A 93 -4.00 19.36 33.00
N SER A 94 -4.77 18.45 32.40
CA SER A 94 -5.83 18.85 31.45
C SER A 94 -7.10 19.36 32.12
N ARG A 95 -7.46 18.88 33.32
CA ARG A 95 -8.75 19.19 33.96
C ARG A 95 -8.65 20.15 35.13
N ARG A 96 -7.52 20.09 35.88
CA ARG A 96 -7.43 20.76 37.17
C ARG A 96 -6.40 21.88 37.22
N VAL A 97 -5.49 21.94 36.24
CA VAL A 97 -4.41 22.95 36.20
C VAL A 97 -4.51 23.78 34.92
N GLY A 98 -4.60 25.08 35.06
CA GLY A 98 -4.44 26.03 33.97
C GLY A 98 -3.01 26.57 33.93
N PHE A 99 -2.35 26.53 32.75
CA PHE A 99 -1.00 27.06 32.58
C PHE A 99 -1.00 28.31 31.72
N VAL A 100 -0.36 29.39 32.22
CA VAL A 100 -0.02 30.59 31.48
C VAL A 100 1.50 30.75 31.51
N PHE A 101 2.13 30.65 30.35
CA PHE A 101 3.59 30.68 30.19
C PHE A 101 4.08 32.07 29.82
N GLN A 102 5.34 32.39 30.12
CA GLN A 102 6.02 33.65 29.85
C GLN A 102 6.00 34.03 28.36
N SER A 103 6.21 33.07 27.45
CA SER A 103 6.27 33.29 25.98
C SER A 103 4.96 32.97 25.28
N PHE A 104 3.80 33.12 25.94
CA PHE A 104 2.44 32.79 25.47
C PHE A 104 2.25 31.30 25.11
N ASN A 105 3.23 30.68 24.50
CA ASN A 105 3.25 29.27 24.07
C ASN A 105 1.97 28.86 23.34
N LEU A 106 1.59 29.67 22.35
CA LEU A 106 0.52 29.39 21.42
C LEU A 106 1.04 28.56 20.23
N LEU A 107 0.23 27.68 19.72
CA LEU A 107 0.53 26.95 18.50
C LEU A 107 0.45 27.93 17.31
N ALA A 108 1.60 28.22 16.70
CA ALA A 108 1.74 29.30 15.69
C ALA A 108 0.88 29.10 14.43
N ARG A 109 0.54 27.84 14.10
CA ARG A 109 -0.17 27.46 12.87
C ARG A 109 -1.68 27.30 13.06
N THR A 110 -2.18 27.49 14.28
CA THR A 110 -3.59 27.34 14.65
C THR A 110 -4.19 28.71 15.00
N SER A 111 -5.51 28.84 14.86
CA SER A 111 -6.23 30.06 15.23
C SER A 111 -6.30 30.25 16.75
N ALA A 112 -6.73 31.42 17.21
CA ALA A 112 -7.00 31.68 18.61
C ALA A 112 -8.03 30.70 19.19
N ALA A 113 -9.13 30.49 18.50
CA ALA A 113 -10.16 29.53 18.89
C ALA A 113 -9.62 28.09 19.00
N GLU A 114 -8.79 27.66 18.05
CA GLU A 114 -8.19 26.33 18.10
C GLU A 114 -7.20 26.18 19.24
N ASN A 115 -6.41 27.22 19.54
CA ASN A 115 -5.52 27.23 20.72
C ASN A 115 -6.31 27.10 22.02
N VAL A 116 -7.41 27.83 22.16
CA VAL A 116 -8.29 27.77 23.36
C VAL A 116 -9.00 26.41 23.46
N ALA A 117 -9.36 25.78 22.34
CA ALA A 117 -10.03 24.49 22.32
C ALA A 117 -9.12 23.30 22.70
N LEU A 118 -7.79 23.44 22.66
CA LEU A 118 -6.86 22.33 22.89
C LEU A 118 -7.09 21.52 24.16
N PRO A 119 -7.29 22.14 25.36
CA PRO A 119 -7.52 21.37 26.58
C PRO A 119 -8.81 20.53 26.52
N LEU A 120 -9.87 21.03 25.85
CA LEU A 120 -11.14 20.31 25.67
C LEU A 120 -10.95 18.99 24.90
N PHE A 121 -10.06 19.00 23.90
CA PHE A 121 -9.75 17.80 23.13
C PHE A 121 -9.09 16.71 23.97
N TYR A 122 -8.18 17.10 24.89
CA TYR A 122 -7.45 16.13 25.69
C TYR A 122 -8.30 15.55 26.83
N THR A 123 -9.31 16.29 27.27
CA THR A 123 -10.29 15.80 28.25
C THR A 123 -11.38 14.91 27.61
N GLY A 124 -11.60 15.03 26.30
CA GLY A 124 -12.69 14.35 25.57
C GLY A 124 -14.03 15.09 25.62
N ASP A 125 -14.07 16.25 26.25
CA ASP A 125 -15.30 17.08 26.40
C ASP A 125 -15.47 18.02 25.20
N VAL A 126 -15.90 17.44 24.08
CA VAL A 126 -16.04 18.15 22.81
C VAL A 126 -17.44 18.72 22.62
N ALA A 127 -18.42 18.26 23.41
CA ALA A 127 -19.79 18.75 23.31
C ALA A 127 -19.88 20.25 23.68
N GLY A 128 -20.47 21.07 22.80
CA GLY A 128 -20.57 22.51 23.01
C GLY A 128 -19.23 23.28 23.00
N SER A 129 -18.14 22.66 22.57
CA SER A 129 -16.79 23.27 22.59
C SER A 129 -16.71 24.59 21.84
N VAL A 130 -17.43 24.75 20.73
CA VAL A 130 -17.41 25.99 19.94
C VAL A 130 -17.97 27.16 20.73
N GLU A 131 -19.09 26.99 21.45
CA GLU A 131 -19.70 28.02 22.25
C GLU A 131 -18.89 28.35 23.48
N ARG A 132 -18.34 27.32 24.19
CA ARG A 132 -17.43 27.53 25.32
C ARG A 132 -16.19 28.31 24.91
N VAL A 133 -15.59 28.00 23.76
CA VAL A 133 -14.43 28.72 23.24
C VAL A 133 -14.78 30.17 22.90
N ARG A 134 -15.95 30.38 22.26
CA ARG A 134 -16.41 31.75 21.94
C ARG A 134 -16.64 32.55 23.21
N SER A 135 -17.32 31.99 24.21
CA SER A 135 -17.56 32.65 25.48
C SER A 135 -16.28 32.96 26.25
N ALA A 136 -15.29 32.04 26.22
CA ALA A 136 -13.99 32.26 26.86
C ALA A 136 -13.19 33.38 26.20
N LEU A 137 -13.21 33.47 24.86
CA LEU A 137 -12.55 34.57 24.12
C LEU A 137 -13.27 35.90 24.33
N HIS A 138 -14.60 35.91 24.33
CA HIS A 138 -15.41 37.11 24.60
C HIS A 138 -15.16 37.65 26.01
N ALA A 139 -15.11 36.79 27.03
CA ALA A 139 -14.82 37.17 28.41
C ALA A 139 -13.47 37.85 28.59
N LEU A 140 -12.55 37.69 27.64
CA LEU A 140 -11.22 38.29 27.62
C LEU A 140 -11.07 39.40 26.56
N GLY A 141 -12.19 39.90 25.99
CA GLY A 141 -12.17 41.01 25.03
C GLY A 141 -11.54 40.65 23.66
N LEU A 142 -11.67 39.38 23.25
CA LEU A 142 -11.12 38.90 21.97
C LEU A 142 -12.23 38.56 20.94
N GLU A 143 -13.35 39.31 21.01
CA GLU A 143 -14.43 39.20 20.05
C GLU A 143 -13.96 39.57 18.63
N GLY A 144 -14.30 38.74 17.64
CA GLY A 144 -13.86 38.89 16.25
C GLY A 144 -12.43 38.46 15.97
N ARG A 145 -11.69 37.92 16.97
CA ARG A 145 -10.31 37.43 16.84
C ARG A 145 -10.22 35.91 16.81
N GLU A 146 -11.36 35.20 16.82
CA GLU A 146 -11.41 33.73 16.95
C GLU A 146 -10.62 33.02 15.85
N ARG A 147 -10.62 33.59 14.63
CA ARG A 147 -9.92 33.02 13.46
C ARG A 147 -8.50 33.52 13.29
N SER A 148 -8.07 34.53 14.06
CA SER A 148 -6.72 35.11 13.96
C SER A 148 -5.68 34.13 14.43
N ARG A 149 -4.55 34.06 13.72
CA ARG A 149 -3.36 33.28 14.14
C ARG A 149 -2.50 34.11 15.09
N PRO A 150 -1.64 33.48 15.91
CA PRO A 150 -0.75 34.19 16.81
C PRO A 150 0.06 35.33 16.15
N SER A 151 0.52 35.11 14.91
CA SER A 151 1.25 36.15 14.14
C SER A 151 0.41 37.36 13.75
N GLN A 152 -0.91 37.31 13.91
CA GLN A 152 -1.86 38.38 13.59
C GLN A 152 -2.39 39.08 14.85
N LEU A 153 -1.92 38.66 16.02
CA LEU A 153 -2.33 39.15 17.32
C LEU A 153 -1.20 39.96 17.97
N SER A 154 -1.54 41.01 18.65
CA SER A 154 -0.60 41.73 19.54
C SER A 154 -0.14 40.84 20.70
N GLY A 155 0.94 41.18 21.38
CA GLY A 155 1.42 40.42 22.55
C GLY A 155 0.38 40.31 23.65
N GLY A 156 -0.35 41.37 23.95
CA GLY A 156 -1.45 41.35 24.92
C GLY A 156 -2.64 40.48 24.48
N GLU A 157 -3.00 40.48 23.18
CA GLU A 157 -4.03 39.60 22.64
C GLU A 157 -3.59 38.11 22.70
N GLN A 158 -2.32 37.83 22.39
CA GLN A 158 -1.77 36.47 22.50
C GLN A 158 -1.82 35.99 23.97
N GLN A 159 -1.49 36.83 24.92
CA GLN A 159 -1.56 36.49 26.34
C GLN A 159 -3.00 36.22 26.79
N ARG A 160 -3.96 37.05 26.34
CA ARG A 160 -5.38 36.82 26.60
C ARG A 160 -5.86 35.51 26.00
N VAL A 161 -5.40 35.11 24.81
CA VAL A 161 -5.68 33.77 24.25
C VAL A 161 -5.06 32.66 25.12
N ALA A 162 -3.84 32.83 25.63
CA ALA A 162 -3.19 31.86 26.53
C ALA A 162 -3.97 31.72 27.87
N ILE A 163 -4.47 32.83 28.41
CA ILE A 163 -5.34 32.81 29.62
C ILE A 163 -6.68 32.12 29.31
N ALA A 164 -7.34 32.44 28.17
CA ALA A 164 -8.56 31.76 27.78
C ALA A 164 -8.35 30.25 27.68
N ARG A 165 -7.24 29.82 27.08
CA ARG A 165 -6.85 28.40 27.01
C ARG A 165 -6.66 27.77 28.38
N ALA A 166 -6.02 28.49 29.30
CA ALA A 166 -5.78 27.98 30.66
C ALA A 166 -7.08 27.81 31.45
N LEU A 167 -8.09 28.66 31.20
CA LEU A 167 -9.34 28.71 31.96
C LEU A 167 -10.49 27.86 31.35
N ILE A 168 -10.36 27.36 30.12
CA ILE A 168 -11.47 26.75 29.37
C ILE A 168 -12.06 25.50 30.05
N ASN A 169 -11.27 24.78 30.85
CA ASN A 169 -11.68 23.58 31.60
C ASN A 169 -12.03 23.90 33.08
N GLU A 170 -12.20 25.18 33.45
CA GLU A 170 -12.51 25.62 34.80
C GLU A 170 -11.56 24.97 35.85
N PRO A 171 -10.24 25.23 35.74
CA PRO A 171 -9.25 24.56 36.58
C PRO A 171 -9.37 24.93 38.06
N ALA A 172 -8.90 24.05 38.96
CA ALA A 172 -8.81 24.34 40.38
C ALA A 172 -7.75 25.39 40.71
N ILE A 173 -6.70 25.45 39.85
CA ILE A 173 -5.57 26.34 40.04
C ILE A 173 -5.07 26.89 38.68
N LEU A 174 -4.73 28.16 38.67
CA LEU A 174 -4.02 28.84 37.56
C LEU A 174 -2.57 29.04 37.96
N LEU A 175 -1.66 28.43 37.22
CA LEU A 175 -0.21 28.62 37.33
C LEU A 175 0.26 29.61 36.26
N ALA A 176 0.74 30.77 36.65
CA ALA A 176 1.17 31.84 35.75
C ALA A 176 2.66 32.11 35.94
N ASP A 177 3.48 31.75 34.92
CA ASP A 177 4.94 31.99 34.90
C ASP A 177 5.24 33.26 34.15
N GLU A 178 5.56 34.35 34.87
CA GLU A 178 5.87 35.68 34.34
C GLU A 178 4.88 36.13 33.24
N PRO A 179 3.55 36.13 33.50
CA PRO A 179 2.54 36.34 32.48
C PRO A 179 2.57 37.69 31.79
N THR A 180 3.37 38.61 32.28
CA THR A 180 3.51 39.99 31.81
C THR A 180 4.90 40.30 31.28
N GLY A 181 5.87 39.40 31.36
CA GLY A 181 7.28 39.67 31.08
C GLY A 181 7.61 40.12 29.65
N ASN A 182 6.70 39.95 28.69
CA ASN A 182 6.88 40.39 27.31
C ASN A 182 5.88 41.46 26.87
N LEU A 183 5.31 42.23 27.84
CA LEU A 183 4.25 43.21 27.58
C LEU A 183 4.62 44.56 28.13
N ASP A 184 3.98 45.62 27.60
CA ASP A 184 4.07 46.97 28.16
C ASP A 184 3.35 47.03 29.51
N SER A 185 3.74 48.03 30.36
CA SER A 185 3.24 48.15 31.73
C SER A 185 1.72 48.33 31.82
N LYS A 186 1.09 49.00 30.84
CA LYS A 186 -0.37 49.19 30.82
C LYS A 186 -1.09 47.86 30.55
N THR A 187 -0.68 47.15 29.52
CA THR A 187 -1.23 45.83 29.19
C THR A 187 -0.98 44.82 30.31
N SER A 188 0.19 44.90 30.96
CA SER A 188 0.54 44.09 32.12
C SER A 188 -0.45 44.28 33.27
N ALA A 189 -0.74 45.53 33.63
CA ALA A 189 -1.71 45.85 34.67
C ALA A 189 -3.14 45.41 34.35
N GLU A 190 -3.58 45.54 33.08
CA GLU A 190 -4.89 45.07 32.61
C GLU A 190 -5.01 43.52 32.74
N ILE A 191 -3.98 42.76 32.34
CA ILE A 191 -3.95 41.34 32.45
C ILE A 191 -3.98 40.88 33.91
N MET A 192 -3.17 41.51 34.79
CA MET A 192 -3.17 41.18 36.18
C MET A 192 -4.50 41.52 36.87
N ALA A 193 -5.14 42.63 36.51
CA ALA A 193 -6.47 42.98 36.98
C ALA A 193 -7.52 41.94 36.55
N THR A 194 -7.40 41.43 35.32
CA THR A 194 -8.26 40.39 34.80
C THR A 194 -8.08 39.06 35.58
N ILE A 195 -6.85 38.63 35.83
CA ILE A 195 -6.56 37.46 36.66
C ILE A 195 -7.12 37.63 38.08
N ARG A 196 -6.97 38.82 38.64
CA ARG A 196 -7.48 39.15 39.94
C ARG A 196 -9.01 39.14 40.02
N SER A 197 -9.73 39.57 38.97
CA SER A 197 -11.20 39.48 38.93
C SER A 197 -11.66 38.02 38.94
N PHE A 198 -11.03 37.15 38.16
CA PHE A 198 -11.32 35.69 38.18
C PHE A 198 -11.04 35.09 39.56
N ASN A 199 -9.97 35.45 40.23
CA ASN A 199 -9.70 35.00 41.57
C ASN A 199 -10.83 35.43 42.55
N ARG A 200 -11.25 36.68 42.49
CA ARG A 200 -12.28 37.20 43.43
C ARG A 200 -13.70 36.75 43.10
N GLU A 201 -14.06 36.76 41.82
CA GLU A 201 -15.45 36.47 41.38
C GLU A 201 -15.76 35.00 41.31
N ARG A 202 -14.75 34.16 40.91
CA ARG A 202 -14.92 32.73 40.66
C ARG A 202 -14.22 31.86 41.69
N GLY A 203 -13.53 32.45 42.69
CA GLY A 203 -12.79 31.71 43.70
C GLY A 203 -11.60 30.91 43.14
N LEU A 204 -11.06 31.32 41.97
CA LEU A 204 -9.94 30.65 41.31
C LEU A 204 -8.66 30.77 42.15
N THR A 205 -8.03 29.65 42.47
CA THR A 205 -6.69 29.67 43.10
C THR A 205 -5.65 30.08 42.08
N VAL A 206 -4.76 31.04 42.41
CA VAL A 206 -3.76 31.56 41.49
C VAL A 206 -2.37 31.49 42.13
N VAL A 207 -1.42 30.93 41.37
CA VAL A 207 0.02 31.01 41.72
C VAL A 207 0.71 31.79 40.63
N LEU A 208 1.22 32.95 40.95
CA LEU A 208 1.96 33.83 40.08
C LEU A 208 3.45 33.67 40.38
N VAL A 209 4.24 33.36 39.38
CA VAL A 209 5.70 33.42 39.43
C VAL A 209 6.13 34.75 38.76
N THR A 210 6.87 35.58 39.48
CA THR A 210 7.35 36.84 38.95
C THR A 210 8.63 37.31 39.67
N HIS A 211 9.41 38.13 39.03
CA HIS A 211 10.51 38.86 39.64
C HIS A 211 10.18 40.36 39.83
N GLU A 212 8.99 40.79 39.37
CA GLU A 212 8.53 42.19 39.47
C GLU A 212 7.66 42.40 40.70
N ALA A 213 8.08 43.32 41.59
CA ALA A 213 7.35 43.63 42.83
C ALA A 213 5.96 44.25 42.59
N GLU A 214 5.79 45.01 41.48
CA GLU A 214 4.52 45.60 41.07
C GLU A 214 3.47 44.51 40.74
N MET A 215 3.89 43.44 40.04
CA MET A 215 3.03 42.33 39.68
C MET A 215 2.70 41.46 40.91
N ALA A 216 3.68 41.25 41.77
CA ALA A 216 3.46 40.54 43.06
C ALA A 216 2.48 41.27 43.97
N ALA A 217 2.35 42.60 43.84
CA ALA A 217 1.41 43.41 44.61
C ALA A 217 -0.08 43.07 44.39
N PHE A 218 -0.44 42.34 43.30
CA PHE A 218 -1.78 41.83 43.05
C PHE A 218 -2.12 40.59 43.92
N ALA A 219 -1.12 39.91 44.48
CA ALA A 219 -1.32 38.74 45.28
C ALA A 219 -1.70 39.05 46.74
N ASP A 220 -2.34 38.09 47.40
CA ASP A 220 -2.70 38.16 48.83
C ASP A 220 -1.55 37.70 49.74
N ARG A 221 -0.63 36.89 49.22
CA ARG A 221 0.53 36.34 49.93
C ARG A 221 1.74 36.29 48.97
N ILE A 222 2.89 36.64 49.54
CA ILE A 222 4.15 36.66 48.79
C ILE A 222 5.11 35.65 49.42
N VAL A 223 5.56 34.71 48.63
CA VAL A 223 6.57 33.68 48.96
C VAL A 223 7.86 34.05 48.24
N THR A 224 8.93 34.31 48.98
CA THR A 224 10.24 34.70 48.37
C THR A 224 11.17 33.48 48.39
N MET A 225 11.73 33.20 47.23
CA MET A 225 12.67 32.10 47.02
C MET A 225 14.10 32.61 46.75
N ARG A 226 15.07 31.90 47.34
CA ARG A 226 16.51 32.12 47.06
C ARG A 226 17.22 30.78 47.10
N ASP A 227 18.05 30.50 46.11
CA ASP A 227 18.90 29.28 46.02
C ASP A 227 18.17 27.94 46.29
N GLY A 228 16.93 27.84 45.84
CA GLY A 228 16.12 26.62 45.96
C GLY A 228 15.39 26.42 47.28
N VAL A 229 15.37 27.41 48.15
CA VAL A 229 14.64 27.42 49.44
C VAL A 229 13.70 28.63 49.55
N ILE A 230 12.63 28.49 50.33
CA ILE A 230 11.76 29.62 50.74
C ILE A 230 12.45 30.37 51.89
N VAL A 231 12.69 31.65 51.66
CA VAL A 231 13.33 32.53 52.68
C VAL A 231 12.34 33.45 53.40
N SER A 232 11.21 33.78 52.79
CA SER A 232 10.09 34.44 53.48
C SER A 232 8.76 33.99 52.89
N ASP A 233 7.72 34.03 53.75
CA ASP A 233 6.36 33.66 53.40
C ASP A 233 5.42 34.58 54.19
N GLU A 234 5.02 35.68 53.53
CA GLU A 234 4.35 36.79 54.22
C GLU A 234 2.94 37.02 53.68
N PRO A 235 1.89 36.86 54.51
CA PRO A 235 0.56 37.31 54.14
C PRO A 235 0.55 38.83 54.07
N ARG A 236 0.03 39.40 53.00
CA ARG A 236 -0.13 40.86 52.87
C ARG A 236 -1.32 41.31 53.74
N ALA A 237 -1.04 42.24 54.69
CA ALA A 237 -2.04 42.75 55.63
C ALA A 237 -3.09 43.63 54.91
N ALA A 238 -4.12 43.03 54.36
CA ALA A 238 -5.39 43.66 53.96
C ALA A 238 -6.41 42.57 53.53
N ARG A 239 -6.58 41.51 54.34
CA ARG A 239 -7.68 40.59 54.10
C ARG A 239 -8.76 40.80 55.14
N ALA A 240 -9.58 41.85 54.98
CA ALA A 240 -10.91 41.88 55.56
C ALA A 240 -11.67 40.68 54.96
N ALA A 241 -12.26 39.86 55.79
CA ALA A 241 -12.95 38.62 55.46
C ALA A 241 -14.03 38.83 54.38
N ALA A 242 -13.62 38.80 53.11
CA ALA A 242 -14.55 38.64 52.03
C ALA A 242 -14.99 37.18 51.99
N LEU A 243 -16.23 36.92 52.33
CA LEU A 243 -16.93 35.67 52.12
C LEU A 243 -16.90 35.38 50.63
N TYR A 244 -15.93 34.51 50.19
CA TYR A 244 -15.95 33.97 48.85
C TYR A 244 -17.17 33.08 48.71
N PRO A 245 -17.96 33.19 47.61
CA PRO A 245 -18.99 32.22 47.35
C PRO A 245 -18.33 30.85 47.29
N GLN A 246 -18.76 29.92 48.15
CA GLN A 246 -18.37 28.53 48.04
C GLN A 246 -19.03 27.97 46.77
N VAL A 247 -18.34 28.05 45.63
CA VAL A 247 -18.69 27.26 44.47
C VAL A 247 -18.38 25.80 44.85
N ALA A 248 -19.44 25.00 45.04
CA ALA A 248 -19.31 23.58 45.32
C ALA A 248 -18.36 22.96 44.28
N PRO A 249 -17.33 22.20 44.68
CA PRO A 249 -16.47 21.53 43.75
C PRO A 249 -17.31 20.63 42.85
N PRO A 250 -17.09 20.63 41.52
CA PRO A 250 -17.64 19.57 40.71
C PRO A 250 -17.17 18.23 41.31
N PRO A 251 -18.06 17.21 41.39
CA PRO A 251 -17.76 15.97 42.09
C PRO A 251 -16.44 15.39 41.63
N ALA A 252 -15.60 15.02 42.57
CA ALA A 252 -14.30 14.42 42.35
C ALA A 252 -14.46 13.01 41.76
N GLU A 253 -14.89 12.92 40.50
CA GLU A 253 -14.78 11.70 39.74
C GLU A 253 -13.37 11.60 39.14
N VAL A 254 -12.38 11.36 39.99
CA VAL A 254 -11.19 10.61 39.62
C VAL A 254 -11.56 9.13 39.75
N GLY A 255 -12.66 8.74 39.13
CA GLY A 255 -13.13 7.36 39.03
C GLY A 255 -12.26 6.63 38.03
N SER A 256 -11.75 5.49 38.50
CA SER A 256 -11.24 4.35 37.74
C SER A 256 -11.78 4.30 36.28
N GLY A 257 -10.86 4.17 35.33
CA GLY A 257 -11.02 3.74 33.96
C GLY A 257 -12.42 3.50 33.42
N GLY A 258 -13.19 4.54 33.17
CA GLY A 258 -14.36 4.42 32.32
C GLY A 258 -13.90 4.01 30.93
N SER A 259 -14.39 2.88 30.43
CA SER A 259 -14.18 2.43 29.07
C SER A 259 -14.50 3.61 28.13
N ARG A 260 -13.50 4.01 27.32
CA ARG A 260 -13.72 5.02 26.28
C ARG A 260 -14.91 4.59 25.47
N SER A 261 -15.93 5.43 25.38
CA SER A 261 -17.00 5.18 24.43
C SER A 261 -16.39 5.20 23.01
N LEU A 262 -16.87 4.33 22.12
CA LEU A 262 -16.44 4.34 20.70
C LEU A 262 -16.61 5.75 20.11
N ALA A 263 -17.57 6.53 20.61
CA ALA A 263 -17.81 7.92 20.22
C ALA A 263 -16.64 8.86 20.55
N ASP A 264 -15.97 8.69 21.70
CA ASP A 264 -14.81 9.52 22.08
C ASP A 264 -13.58 9.21 21.22
N ALA A 265 -13.40 7.93 20.87
CA ALA A 265 -12.34 7.50 19.96
C ALA A 265 -12.56 8.08 18.55
N TRP A 266 -13.81 8.08 18.07
CA TRP A 266 -14.17 8.65 16.77
C TRP A 266 -14.03 10.17 16.70
N SER A 267 -14.38 10.89 17.77
CA SER A 267 -14.24 12.35 17.83
C SER A 267 -12.75 12.74 17.79
N PHE A 268 -11.90 12.02 18.52
CA PHE A 268 -10.45 12.22 18.48
C PHE A 268 -9.85 11.88 17.09
N ALA A 269 -10.28 10.76 16.48
CA ALA A 269 -9.82 10.37 15.14
C ALA A 269 -10.17 11.42 14.07
N ARG A 270 -11.40 11.95 14.08
CA ARG A 270 -11.81 13.03 13.16
C ARG A 270 -10.97 14.29 13.33
N MET A 271 -10.66 14.68 14.56
CA MET A 271 -9.83 15.85 14.83
C MET A 271 -8.37 15.60 14.40
N ALA A 272 -7.81 14.43 14.72
CA ALA A 272 -6.46 14.05 14.30
C ALA A 272 -6.35 14.07 12.77
N LEU A 273 -7.38 13.58 12.06
CA LEU A 273 -7.49 13.60 10.61
C LEU A 273 -7.52 15.04 10.07
N ALA A 274 -8.34 15.92 10.65
CA ALA A 274 -8.43 17.33 10.26
C ALA A 274 -7.11 18.09 10.54
N ALA A 275 -6.45 17.81 11.65
CA ALA A 275 -5.15 18.39 11.99
C ALA A 275 -4.05 17.89 11.03
N ALA A 276 -4.03 16.59 10.71
CA ALA A 276 -3.10 16.02 9.75
C ALA A 276 -3.32 16.60 8.34
N GLY A 277 -4.57 16.74 7.88
CA GLY A 277 -4.90 17.36 6.60
C GLY A 277 -4.41 18.80 6.49
N ARG A 278 -4.56 19.61 7.56
CA ARG A 278 -4.06 20.99 7.61
C ARG A 278 -2.53 21.04 7.59
N THR A 279 -1.88 20.14 8.29
CA THR A 279 -0.42 20.03 8.29
C THR A 279 0.13 19.72 6.90
N LEU A 280 -0.51 18.78 6.19
CA LEU A 280 -0.17 18.43 4.81
C LEU A 280 -0.34 19.62 3.86
N ALA A 281 -1.44 20.37 4.00
CA ALA A 281 -1.73 21.54 3.17
C ALA A 281 -0.75 22.70 3.43
N SER A 282 -0.21 22.82 4.65
CA SER A 282 0.71 23.92 5.01
C SER A 282 2.15 23.70 4.52
N ASN A 283 2.59 22.45 4.35
CA ASN A 283 3.96 22.10 3.94
C ASN A 283 3.95 21.25 2.65
N LYS A 284 3.39 21.81 1.56
CA LYS A 284 3.14 21.11 0.30
C LYS A 284 4.35 20.37 -0.27
N MET A 285 5.53 21.04 -0.32
CA MET A 285 6.76 20.44 -0.88
C MET A 285 7.22 19.24 -0.08
N ARG A 286 7.19 19.31 1.25
CA ARG A 286 7.59 18.21 2.12
C ARG A 286 6.62 17.04 1.97
N SER A 287 5.31 17.31 2.00
CA SER A 287 4.28 16.30 1.83
C SER A 287 4.38 15.62 0.47
N ALA A 288 4.60 16.40 -0.61
CA ALA A 288 4.79 15.86 -1.96
C ALA A 288 6.03 14.94 -2.04
N LEU A 289 7.17 15.39 -1.49
CA LEU A 289 8.40 14.59 -1.50
C LEU A 289 8.26 13.30 -0.67
N THR A 290 7.53 13.37 0.45
CA THR A 290 7.26 12.19 1.30
C THR A 290 6.36 11.18 0.57
N MET A 291 5.31 11.67 -0.09
CA MET A 291 4.38 10.84 -0.85
C MET A 291 5.03 10.24 -2.11
N LEU A 292 6.04 10.92 -2.69
CA LEU A 292 6.68 10.51 -3.94
C LEU A 292 7.29 9.11 -3.86
N GLY A 293 7.91 8.75 -2.74
CA GLY A 293 8.48 7.41 -2.56
C GLY A 293 7.42 6.30 -2.59
N ILE A 294 6.31 6.49 -1.90
CA ILE A 294 5.18 5.54 -1.93
C ILE A 294 4.50 5.56 -3.30
N PHE A 295 4.27 6.73 -3.87
CA PHE A 295 3.69 6.90 -5.19
C PHE A 295 4.46 6.10 -6.25
N ILE A 296 5.78 6.26 -6.32
CA ILE A 296 6.63 5.52 -7.27
C ILE A 296 6.57 4.02 -6.99
N GLY A 297 6.70 3.60 -5.71
CA GLY A 297 6.69 2.19 -5.33
C GLY A 297 5.37 1.50 -5.69
N VAL A 298 4.22 2.11 -5.40
CA VAL A 298 2.90 1.57 -5.74
C VAL A 298 2.65 1.61 -7.24
N THR A 299 3.03 2.69 -7.93
CA THR A 299 2.93 2.78 -9.39
C THR A 299 3.70 1.63 -10.06
N ALA A 300 4.94 1.40 -9.66
CA ALA A 300 5.76 0.32 -10.18
C ALA A 300 5.13 -1.05 -9.90
N LEU A 301 4.64 -1.27 -8.66
CA LEU A 301 3.99 -2.52 -8.28
C LEU A 301 2.77 -2.82 -9.17
N ILE A 302 1.85 -1.87 -9.31
CA ILE A 302 0.63 -2.06 -10.12
C ILE A 302 0.96 -2.29 -11.58
N THR A 303 1.88 -1.51 -12.15
CA THR A 303 2.29 -1.65 -13.55
C THR A 303 2.95 -3.01 -13.81
N MET A 304 3.87 -3.44 -12.94
CA MET A 304 4.59 -4.71 -13.09
C MET A 304 3.64 -5.90 -12.95
N VAL A 305 2.71 -5.88 -11.98
CA VAL A 305 1.72 -6.95 -11.82
C VAL A 305 0.77 -6.99 -13.03
N ALA A 306 0.34 -5.84 -13.55
CA ALA A 306 -0.55 -5.79 -14.71
C ALA A 306 0.12 -6.35 -15.97
N VAL A 307 1.38 -6.03 -16.21
CA VAL A 307 2.16 -6.57 -17.35
C VAL A 307 2.42 -8.07 -17.17
N GLY A 308 2.81 -8.51 -15.95
CA GLY A 308 3.08 -9.92 -15.67
C GLY A 308 1.83 -10.80 -15.85
N GLN A 309 0.69 -10.38 -15.32
CA GLN A 309 -0.59 -11.11 -15.50
C GLN A 309 -1.07 -11.08 -16.95
N GLY A 310 -0.85 -9.96 -17.66
CA GLY A 310 -1.15 -9.85 -19.08
C GLY A 310 -0.33 -10.82 -19.93
N ALA A 311 0.97 -10.92 -19.65
CA ALA A 311 1.87 -11.84 -20.32
C ALA A 311 1.45 -13.30 -20.07
N ASN A 312 1.14 -13.67 -18.81
CA ASN A 312 0.67 -15.02 -18.47
C ASN A 312 -0.62 -15.38 -19.21
N ALA A 313 -1.59 -14.47 -19.24
CA ALA A 313 -2.85 -14.70 -19.97
C ALA A 313 -2.67 -14.78 -21.49
N ALA A 314 -1.66 -14.11 -22.04
CA ALA A 314 -1.33 -14.25 -23.47
C ALA A 314 -0.72 -15.62 -23.75
N VAL A 315 0.18 -16.10 -22.91
CA VAL A 315 0.76 -17.45 -22.99
C VAL A 315 -0.36 -18.50 -22.85
N GLU A 316 -1.25 -18.35 -21.87
CA GLU A 316 -2.36 -19.28 -21.65
C GLU A 316 -3.30 -19.38 -22.88
N ARG A 317 -3.70 -18.24 -23.45
CA ARG A 317 -4.49 -18.21 -24.70
C ARG A 317 -3.77 -18.88 -25.87
N GLN A 318 -2.44 -18.70 -25.97
CA GLN A 318 -1.65 -19.35 -26.99
C GLN A 318 -1.60 -20.87 -26.80
N ILE A 319 -1.55 -21.35 -25.56
CA ILE A 319 -1.61 -22.76 -25.17
C ILE A 319 -2.98 -23.36 -25.54
N GLU A 320 -4.06 -22.69 -25.16
CA GLU A 320 -5.42 -23.10 -25.49
C GLU A 320 -5.62 -23.27 -27.01
N SER A 321 -4.99 -22.38 -27.81
CA SER A 321 -5.04 -22.46 -29.27
C SER A 321 -4.31 -23.68 -29.85
N LEU A 322 -3.37 -24.27 -29.10
CA LEU A 322 -2.64 -25.48 -29.53
C LEU A 322 -3.39 -26.78 -29.26
N GLY A 323 -4.42 -26.75 -28.40
CA GLY A 323 -5.18 -27.91 -27.93
C GLY A 323 -4.69 -28.39 -26.57
N THR A 324 -5.63 -28.67 -25.70
CA THR A 324 -5.36 -29.21 -24.34
C THR A 324 -5.08 -30.72 -24.42
N ASN A 325 -4.18 -31.23 -23.58
CA ASN A 325 -3.85 -32.66 -23.46
C ASN A 325 -3.32 -33.29 -24.76
N LEU A 326 -2.54 -32.52 -25.54
CA LEU A 326 -2.11 -32.96 -26.88
C LEU A 326 -0.67 -33.48 -26.86
N LEU A 327 -0.52 -34.75 -27.31
CA LEU A 327 0.76 -35.32 -27.68
C LEU A 327 0.96 -35.21 -29.20
N VAL A 328 2.15 -34.90 -29.61
CA VAL A 328 2.52 -34.82 -31.03
C VAL A 328 3.60 -35.85 -31.30
N VAL A 329 3.26 -36.80 -32.20
CA VAL A 329 4.21 -37.79 -32.68
C VAL A 329 4.80 -37.32 -33.99
N LEU A 330 6.11 -37.18 -34.00
CA LEU A 330 6.88 -36.78 -35.16
C LEU A 330 7.75 -37.93 -35.66
N PRO A 331 8.05 -38.01 -36.97
CA PRO A 331 9.05 -38.94 -37.47
C PRO A 331 10.41 -38.69 -36.80
N GLY A 332 11.05 -39.72 -36.32
CA GLY A 332 12.33 -39.64 -35.64
C GLY A 332 13.53 -39.47 -36.56
N SER A 333 14.72 -39.69 -35.97
CA SER A 333 15.97 -39.77 -36.73
C SER A 333 16.26 -41.24 -37.08
N ARG A 334 16.63 -41.50 -38.31
CA ARG A 334 17.08 -42.83 -38.76
C ARG A 334 18.56 -42.85 -39.00
N THR A 335 19.25 -43.83 -38.45
CA THR A 335 20.64 -44.05 -38.77
C THR A 335 20.73 -45.08 -39.91
N SER A 336 21.14 -44.63 -41.07
CA SER A 336 21.39 -45.48 -42.22
C SER A 336 22.85 -45.43 -42.62
N ARG A 337 23.52 -46.55 -42.61
CA ARG A 337 24.95 -46.68 -42.95
C ARG A 337 25.88 -45.72 -42.17
N GLY A 338 25.59 -45.52 -40.88
CA GLY A 338 26.39 -44.63 -40.02
C GLY A 338 26.09 -43.14 -40.12
N ILE A 339 25.16 -42.72 -40.98
CA ILE A 339 24.71 -41.35 -41.10
C ILE A 339 23.37 -41.18 -40.39
N ARG A 340 23.33 -40.32 -39.41
CA ARG A 340 22.12 -39.99 -38.64
C ARG A 340 21.39 -38.85 -39.32
N THR A 341 20.16 -39.09 -39.77
CA THR A 341 19.28 -38.05 -40.30
C THR A 341 18.63 -37.31 -39.13
N GLY A 342 18.46 -36.00 -39.22
CA GLY A 342 17.78 -35.22 -38.18
C GLY A 342 16.29 -35.62 -37.98
N LEU A 343 15.69 -35.13 -36.90
CA LEU A 343 14.25 -35.29 -36.62
C LEU A 343 13.41 -34.94 -37.86
N GLY A 344 12.45 -35.75 -38.23
CA GLY A 344 11.61 -35.57 -39.40
C GLY A 344 12.21 -36.09 -40.73
N GLY A 345 13.43 -36.64 -40.71
CA GLY A 345 14.13 -37.07 -41.92
C GLY A 345 13.76 -38.46 -42.45
N ALA A 346 13.00 -39.26 -41.68
CA ALA A 346 12.59 -40.58 -42.09
C ALA A 346 11.06 -40.69 -42.18
N PRO A 347 10.49 -41.18 -43.28
CA PRO A 347 9.04 -41.47 -43.35
C PRO A 347 8.71 -42.73 -42.57
N SER A 348 8.59 -42.63 -41.26
CA SER A 348 8.35 -43.80 -40.36
C SER A 348 6.90 -43.93 -39.93
N LEU A 349 6.11 -42.86 -39.93
CA LEU A 349 4.74 -42.86 -39.42
C LEU A 349 3.71 -43.11 -40.53
N THR A 350 2.70 -43.90 -40.22
CA THR A 350 1.59 -44.27 -41.12
C THR A 350 0.21 -44.02 -40.51
N VAL A 351 -0.83 -43.99 -41.34
CA VAL A 351 -2.23 -43.95 -40.86
C VAL A 351 -2.55 -45.15 -40.01
N GLU A 352 -2.02 -46.34 -40.35
CA GLU A 352 -2.22 -47.55 -39.58
C GLU A 352 -1.65 -47.44 -38.13
N ASP A 353 -0.58 -46.67 -37.93
CA ASP A 353 -0.04 -46.41 -36.59
C ASP A 353 -0.99 -45.52 -35.80
N ALA A 354 -1.59 -44.53 -36.43
CA ALA A 354 -2.60 -43.70 -35.81
C ALA A 354 -3.84 -44.48 -35.41
N ASP A 355 -4.29 -45.39 -36.26
CA ASP A 355 -5.43 -46.27 -35.98
C ASP A 355 -5.12 -47.27 -34.83
N ALA A 356 -3.91 -47.82 -34.81
CA ALA A 356 -3.47 -48.69 -33.72
C ALA A 356 -3.43 -47.98 -32.36
N ILE A 357 -2.87 -46.78 -32.31
CA ILE A 357 -2.88 -45.95 -31.10
C ILE A 357 -4.31 -45.70 -30.62
N LYS A 358 -5.25 -45.40 -31.53
CA LYS A 358 -6.65 -45.15 -31.18
C LYS A 358 -7.34 -46.38 -30.61
N GLN A 359 -6.99 -47.58 -31.08
CA GLN A 359 -7.63 -48.85 -30.70
C GLN A 359 -7.01 -49.46 -29.45
N SER A 360 -5.69 -49.36 -29.29
CA SER A 360 -4.96 -50.10 -28.24
C SER A 360 -4.73 -49.27 -26.97
N ASP A 361 -4.76 -47.94 -27.04
CA ASP A 361 -4.33 -47.11 -25.93
C ASP A 361 -5.53 -46.52 -25.15
N PRO A 362 -5.90 -47.08 -23.99
CA PRO A 362 -7.09 -46.66 -23.23
C PRO A 362 -6.96 -45.23 -22.65
N ALA A 363 -5.76 -44.71 -22.48
CA ALA A 363 -5.51 -43.30 -22.03
C ALA A 363 -5.74 -42.27 -23.15
N VAL A 364 -5.91 -42.75 -24.40
CA VAL A 364 -6.14 -41.90 -25.56
C VAL A 364 -7.64 -41.64 -25.77
N ALA A 365 -8.04 -40.44 -26.03
CA ALA A 365 -9.40 -40.02 -26.35
C ALA A 365 -9.63 -40.01 -27.87
N ASN A 366 -8.78 -39.31 -28.60
CA ASN A 366 -8.88 -39.14 -30.03
C ASN A 366 -7.49 -39.11 -30.69
N VAL A 367 -7.45 -39.49 -31.95
CA VAL A 367 -6.25 -39.44 -32.78
C VAL A 367 -6.57 -38.75 -34.10
N ALA A 368 -5.68 -37.92 -34.57
CA ALA A 368 -5.68 -37.36 -35.92
C ALA A 368 -4.29 -37.43 -36.53
N TYR A 369 -4.22 -37.42 -37.82
CA TYR A 369 -2.95 -37.44 -38.55
C TYR A 369 -2.95 -36.38 -39.61
N GLN A 370 -1.76 -36.03 -40.12
CA GLN A 370 -1.59 -34.94 -41.05
C GLN A 370 -0.51 -35.30 -42.07
N ILE A 371 -0.81 -35.08 -43.36
CA ILE A 371 0.19 -34.95 -44.39
C ILE A 371 0.22 -33.52 -44.87
N SER A 372 1.40 -32.94 -45.02
CA SER A 372 1.56 -31.54 -45.45
C SER A 372 2.47 -31.38 -46.65
N GLY A 373 2.18 -30.38 -47.46
CA GLY A 373 3.00 -29.98 -48.57
C GLY A 373 2.72 -28.52 -48.95
N ARG A 374 3.63 -27.89 -49.66
CA ARG A 374 3.40 -26.54 -50.19
C ARG A 374 2.93 -26.62 -51.65
N ALA A 375 1.90 -25.84 -51.97
CA ALA A 375 1.41 -25.73 -53.34
C ALA A 375 0.87 -24.34 -53.60
N GLN A 376 0.83 -24.00 -54.88
CA GLN A 376 0.16 -22.82 -55.37
C GLN A 376 -1.33 -23.09 -55.51
N VAL A 377 -2.12 -22.19 -54.98
CA VAL A 377 -3.59 -22.19 -55.08
C VAL A 377 -4.00 -21.05 -55.97
N GLN A 378 -4.96 -21.30 -56.87
CA GLN A 378 -5.42 -20.32 -57.87
C GLN A 378 -6.94 -20.15 -57.79
N TYR A 379 -7.40 -18.91 -57.89
CA TYR A 379 -8.81 -18.57 -58.04
C TYR A 379 -8.92 -17.42 -59.06
N GLY A 380 -9.53 -17.70 -60.22
CA GLY A 380 -9.56 -16.75 -61.33
C GLY A 380 -8.15 -16.32 -61.76
N ALA A 381 -7.89 -15.03 -61.77
CA ALA A 381 -6.58 -14.48 -62.09
C ALA A 381 -5.60 -14.36 -60.90
N LYS A 382 -6.05 -14.67 -59.65
CA LYS A 382 -5.21 -14.58 -58.45
C LYS A 382 -4.60 -15.93 -58.09
N ASN A 383 -3.39 -15.88 -57.59
CA ASN A 383 -2.71 -17.06 -57.08
C ASN A 383 -2.01 -16.77 -55.73
N TRP A 384 -1.85 -17.78 -54.90
CA TRP A 384 -1.19 -17.72 -53.63
C TRP A 384 -0.47 -19.01 -53.29
N GLY A 385 0.78 -18.93 -52.81
CA GLY A 385 1.57 -20.09 -52.40
C GLY A 385 1.35 -20.36 -50.92
N THR A 386 0.67 -21.43 -50.55
CA THR A 386 0.27 -21.75 -49.16
C THR A 386 0.58 -23.19 -48.78
N SER A 387 0.41 -23.51 -47.52
CA SER A 387 0.50 -24.85 -46.98
C SER A 387 -0.80 -25.62 -47.23
N ILE A 388 -0.68 -26.78 -47.88
CA ILE A 388 -1.81 -27.71 -48.07
C ILE A 388 -1.66 -28.82 -47.04
N GLN A 389 -2.69 -29.06 -46.25
CA GLN A 389 -2.70 -30.09 -45.22
C GLN A 389 -3.84 -31.09 -45.47
N GLY A 390 -3.47 -32.33 -45.64
CA GLY A 390 -4.42 -33.45 -45.71
C GLY A 390 -4.67 -33.96 -44.30
N VAL A 391 -5.91 -33.90 -43.85
CA VAL A 391 -6.30 -34.20 -42.47
C VAL A 391 -7.60 -35.02 -42.41
N PRO A 392 -7.79 -35.88 -41.40
CA PRO A 392 -9.07 -36.51 -41.13
C PRO A 392 -10.03 -35.50 -40.47
N PRO A 393 -11.36 -35.73 -40.46
CA PRO A 393 -12.35 -34.88 -39.80
C PRO A 393 -12.09 -34.64 -38.32
N SER A 394 -11.52 -35.63 -37.60
CA SER A 394 -11.15 -35.52 -36.16
C SER A 394 -10.10 -34.46 -35.89
N TYR A 395 -9.35 -34.03 -36.90
CA TYR A 395 -8.29 -33.00 -36.75
C TYR A 395 -8.82 -31.69 -36.19
N LEU A 396 -9.97 -31.22 -36.71
CA LEU A 396 -10.58 -29.98 -36.27
C LEU A 396 -10.98 -30.02 -34.78
N THR A 397 -11.53 -31.13 -34.35
CA THR A 397 -11.94 -31.36 -32.96
C THR A 397 -10.73 -31.39 -32.03
N ILE A 398 -9.69 -32.17 -32.39
CA ILE A 398 -8.47 -32.32 -31.58
C ILE A 398 -7.73 -30.99 -31.45
N ARG A 399 -7.69 -30.24 -32.54
CA ARG A 399 -7.05 -28.93 -32.59
C ARG A 399 -7.96 -27.80 -32.12
N SER A 400 -9.21 -28.08 -31.68
CA SER A 400 -10.20 -27.06 -31.28
C SER A 400 -10.31 -25.93 -32.30
N TRP A 401 -10.34 -26.27 -33.59
CA TRP A 401 -10.38 -25.30 -34.67
C TRP A 401 -11.77 -25.19 -35.30
N ALA A 402 -12.47 -24.10 -34.96
CA ALA A 402 -13.83 -23.89 -35.43
C ALA A 402 -13.90 -23.48 -36.90
N VAL A 403 -14.98 -23.87 -37.58
CA VAL A 403 -15.37 -23.37 -38.88
C VAL A 403 -16.34 -22.21 -38.69
N VAL A 404 -16.01 -21.01 -39.22
CA VAL A 404 -16.82 -19.80 -39.02
C VAL A 404 -17.93 -19.70 -40.09
N VAL A 405 -17.64 -20.09 -41.31
CA VAL A 405 -18.58 -20.05 -42.44
C VAL A 405 -18.55 -21.37 -43.14
N GLY A 406 -19.71 -21.90 -43.52
CA GLY A 406 -19.83 -23.18 -44.19
C GLY A 406 -19.88 -24.38 -43.27
N ARG A 407 -19.35 -25.56 -43.73
CA ARG A 407 -19.34 -26.80 -42.99
C ARG A 407 -17.92 -27.36 -42.80
N ALA A 408 -17.74 -28.18 -41.79
CA ALA A 408 -16.51 -28.94 -41.58
C ALA A 408 -16.37 -30.09 -42.59
N LEU A 409 -15.17 -30.70 -42.63
CA LEU A 409 -14.94 -31.97 -43.34
C LEU A 409 -15.71 -33.09 -42.64
N THR A 410 -16.26 -34.01 -43.42
CA THR A 410 -17.03 -35.19 -42.94
C THR A 410 -16.28 -36.49 -43.20
N ASP A 411 -16.64 -37.54 -42.52
CA ASP A 411 -16.09 -38.87 -42.76
C ASP A 411 -16.48 -39.40 -44.17
N GLU A 412 -17.54 -38.87 -44.78
CA GLU A 412 -17.92 -39.14 -46.15
C GLU A 412 -16.97 -38.48 -47.14
N ASP A 413 -16.58 -37.21 -46.89
CA ASP A 413 -15.58 -36.51 -47.68
C ASP A 413 -14.25 -37.30 -47.67
N GLU A 414 -13.87 -37.83 -46.53
CA GLU A 414 -12.65 -38.62 -46.35
C GLU A 414 -12.73 -39.95 -47.12
N ARG A 415 -13.80 -40.74 -46.95
CA ARG A 415 -13.97 -42.02 -47.60
C ARG A 415 -14.03 -41.92 -49.10
N ASN A 416 -14.73 -40.91 -49.62
CA ASN A 416 -14.93 -40.71 -51.06
C ASN A 416 -13.78 -39.97 -51.76
N ALA A 417 -12.76 -39.56 -50.99
CA ALA A 417 -11.69 -38.69 -51.49
C ALA A 417 -12.28 -37.46 -52.22
N SER A 418 -13.29 -36.83 -51.56
CA SER A 418 -14.02 -35.67 -52.12
C SER A 418 -13.08 -34.51 -52.35
N ARG A 419 -13.28 -33.78 -53.45
CA ARG A 419 -12.47 -32.62 -53.83
C ARG A 419 -13.03 -31.38 -53.12
N VAL A 420 -12.98 -31.36 -51.81
CA VAL A 420 -13.45 -30.26 -50.95
C VAL A 420 -12.32 -29.72 -50.11
N CYS A 421 -12.42 -28.44 -49.66
CA CYS A 421 -11.41 -27.83 -48.80
C CYS A 421 -12.00 -26.80 -47.84
N LEU A 422 -11.25 -26.59 -46.75
CA LEU A 422 -11.44 -25.46 -45.82
C LEU A 422 -10.29 -24.48 -46.01
N LEU A 423 -10.60 -23.18 -46.01
CA LEU A 423 -9.61 -22.12 -46.17
C LEU A 423 -9.32 -21.43 -44.84
N GLY A 424 -8.04 -21.19 -44.56
CA GLY A 424 -7.62 -20.26 -43.53
C GLY A 424 -7.78 -18.80 -43.94
N GLN A 425 -7.87 -17.91 -42.96
CA GLN A 425 -8.20 -16.48 -43.19
C GLN A 425 -7.21 -15.76 -44.09
N THR A 426 -5.91 -16.05 -43.98
CA THR A 426 -4.88 -15.45 -44.83
C THR A 426 -5.06 -15.84 -46.30
N VAL A 427 -5.45 -17.07 -46.57
CA VAL A 427 -5.73 -17.53 -47.94
C VAL A 427 -6.99 -16.86 -48.48
N VAL A 428 -8.04 -16.74 -47.68
CA VAL A 428 -9.28 -16.02 -48.06
C VAL A 428 -8.97 -14.55 -48.39
N LYS A 429 -8.19 -13.89 -47.58
CA LYS A 429 -7.81 -12.49 -47.77
C LYS A 429 -7.03 -12.30 -49.09
N ASN A 430 -6.10 -13.17 -49.37
CA ASN A 430 -5.24 -13.03 -50.58
C ASN A 430 -5.94 -13.44 -51.89
N LEU A 431 -6.76 -14.50 -51.90
CA LEU A 431 -7.45 -14.96 -53.08
C LEU A 431 -8.78 -14.26 -53.34
N PHE A 432 -9.57 -13.99 -52.27
CA PHE A 432 -10.92 -13.44 -52.39
C PHE A 432 -11.03 -11.97 -52.00
N GLY A 433 -9.94 -11.36 -51.51
CA GLY A 433 -9.92 -9.93 -51.11
C GLY A 433 -10.60 -9.64 -49.76
N GLY A 434 -10.98 -10.66 -49.01
CA GLY A 434 -11.54 -10.53 -47.66
C GLY A 434 -13.03 -10.17 -47.54
N TYR A 435 -13.68 -9.82 -48.67
CA TYR A 435 -15.08 -9.36 -48.69
C TYR A 435 -16.06 -10.34 -49.33
N GLN A 436 -15.55 -11.27 -50.11
CA GLN A 436 -16.39 -12.27 -50.82
C GLN A 436 -16.49 -13.55 -49.99
N ASN A 437 -17.68 -14.12 -49.87
CA ASN A 437 -17.85 -15.44 -49.28
C ASN A 437 -17.27 -16.49 -50.21
N PRO A 438 -16.19 -17.21 -49.81
CA PRO A 438 -15.53 -18.18 -50.65
C PRO A 438 -16.26 -19.53 -50.71
N VAL A 439 -17.26 -19.79 -49.88
CA VAL A 439 -17.97 -21.07 -49.83
C VAL A 439 -18.74 -21.31 -51.12
N GLY A 440 -18.57 -22.51 -51.68
CA GLY A 440 -19.11 -22.92 -52.99
C GLY A 440 -18.21 -22.54 -54.19
N ALA A 441 -17.15 -21.74 -53.98
CA ALA A 441 -16.23 -21.41 -55.05
C ALA A 441 -15.29 -22.59 -55.37
N THR A 442 -14.91 -22.75 -56.64
CA THR A 442 -13.94 -23.75 -57.05
C THR A 442 -12.55 -23.09 -57.17
N ILE A 443 -11.60 -23.62 -56.43
CA ILE A 443 -10.17 -23.22 -56.49
C ILE A 443 -9.36 -24.33 -57.15
N PHE A 444 -8.20 -23.99 -57.70
CA PHE A 444 -7.29 -24.96 -58.28
C PHE A 444 -6.04 -25.12 -57.41
N ILE A 445 -5.73 -26.36 -57.00
CA ILE A 445 -4.54 -26.71 -56.25
C ILE A 445 -3.71 -27.64 -57.13
N LYS A 446 -2.55 -27.22 -57.60
CA LYS A 446 -1.74 -27.98 -58.58
C LYS A 446 -2.59 -28.55 -59.73
N ASN A 447 -3.42 -27.73 -60.35
CA ASN A 447 -4.35 -28.10 -61.44
C ASN A 447 -5.50 -29.04 -61.06
N VAL A 448 -5.70 -29.37 -59.77
CA VAL A 448 -6.86 -30.13 -59.29
C VAL A 448 -7.92 -29.13 -58.83
N ALA A 449 -9.11 -29.24 -59.43
CA ALA A 449 -10.27 -28.44 -59.02
C ALA A 449 -10.79 -28.93 -57.67
N VAL A 450 -10.94 -28.04 -56.70
CA VAL A 450 -11.39 -28.32 -55.32
C VAL A 450 -12.44 -27.30 -54.92
N GLU A 451 -13.56 -27.71 -54.37
CA GLU A 451 -14.64 -26.84 -53.88
C GLU A 451 -14.38 -26.41 -52.47
N VAL A 452 -14.56 -25.09 -52.20
CA VAL A 452 -14.47 -24.54 -50.86
C VAL A 452 -15.76 -24.79 -50.08
N VAL A 453 -15.73 -25.60 -49.04
CA VAL A 453 -16.92 -25.98 -48.22
C VAL A 453 -16.99 -25.15 -46.92
N GLY A 454 -15.90 -24.51 -46.52
CA GLY A 454 -15.93 -23.67 -45.34
C GLY A 454 -14.67 -22.85 -45.10
N VAL A 455 -14.75 -21.94 -44.12
CA VAL A 455 -13.67 -21.05 -43.71
C VAL A 455 -13.39 -21.24 -42.24
N LEU A 456 -12.12 -21.35 -41.91
CA LEU A 456 -11.64 -21.57 -40.53
C LEU A 456 -11.65 -20.28 -39.72
N ALA A 457 -11.83 -20.41 -38.42
CA ALA A 457 -11.66 -19.30 -37.45
C ALA A 457 -10.20 -18.80 -37.46
N PRO A 458 -9.97 -17.48 -37.31
CA PRO A 458 -8.62 -16.92 -37.28
C PRO A 458 -7.88 -17.40 -36.03
N ARG A 459 -6.62 -17.79 -36.20
CA ARG A 459 -5.69 -18.17 -35.11
C ARG A 459 -4.50 -17.23 -34.98
N GLY A 460 -4.21 -16.47 -36.02
CA GLY A 460 -3.09 -15.54 -36.06
C GLY A 460 -1.73 -16.24 -36.20
N GLN A 461 -0.68 -15.55 -35.75
CA GLN A 461 0.68 -16.04 -35.83
C GLN A 461 1.07 -16.84 -34.59
N THR A 462 1.88 -17.89 -34.78
CA THR A 462 2.54 -18.57 -33.65
C THR A 462 3.60 -17.65 -33.04
N GLY A 463 4.02 -17.96 -31.79
CA GLY A 463 5.12 -17.25 -31.10
C GLY A 463 6.46 -17.26 -31.87
N PHE A 464 6.58 -18.10 -32.91
CA PHE A 464 7.73 -18.17 -33.82
C PHE A 464 7.50 -17.45 -35.15
N GLY A 465 6.45 -16.64 -35.23
CA GLY A 465 6.16 -15.82 -36.42
C GLY A 465 5.54 -16.57 -37.62
N GLN A 466 5.17 -17.85 -37.45
CA GLN A 466 4.48 -18.61 -38.51
C GLN A 466 2.99 -18.27 -38.49
N ASP A 467 2.44 -17.91 -39.67
CA ASP A 467 1.01 -17.64 -39.79
C ASP A 467 0.24 -18.99 -39.89
N GLN A 468 -0.58 -19.28 -38.87
CA GLN A 468 -1.42 -20.48 -38.82
C GLN A 468 -2.59 -20.39 -39.79
N ASP A 469 -2.99 -19.19 -40.16
CA ASP A 469 -4.12 -18.91 -41.03
C ASP A 469 -3.74 -19.03 -42.52
N ASP A 470 -2.43 -19.19 -42.86
CA ASP A 470 -1.95 -19.42 -44.21
C ASP A 470 -1.93 -20.93 -44.54
N THR A 471 -3.13 -21.54 -44.57
CA THR A 471 -3.28 -22.96 -44.81
C THR A 471 -4.58 -23.29 -45.56
N VAL A 472 -4.57 -24.43 -46.28
CA VAL A 472 -5.74 -25.06 -46.88
C VAL A 472 -5.84 -26.48 -46.35
N LEU A 473 -6.96 -26.80 -45.66
CA LEU A 473 -7.23 -28.16 -45.19
C LEU A 473 -8.08 -28.91 -46.21
N ILE A 474 -7.69 -30.12 -46.54
CA ILE A 474 -8.40 -31.05 -47.44
C ILE A 474 -8.50 -32.44 -46.78
N PRO A 475 -9.42 -33.30 -47.22
CA PRO A 475 -9.45 -34.68 -46.73
C PRO A 475 -8.10 -35.38 -47.01
N PHE A 476 -7.62 -36.16 -46.01
CA PHE A 476 -6.31 -36.83 -46.13
C PHE A 476 -6.21 -37.68 -47.40
N THR A 477 -7.25 -38.49 -47.69
CA THR A 477 -7.32 -39.33 -48.86
C THR A 477 -7.24 -38.55 -50.17
N THR A 478 -7.81 -37.34 -50.22
CA THR A 478 -7.70 -36.40 -51.37
C THR A 478 -6.29 -35.83 -51.48
N ALA A 479 -5.70 -35.44 -50.32
CA ALA A 479 -4.32 -34.96 -50.29
C ALA A 479 -3.34 -36.01 -50.80
N GLU A 480 -3.43 -37.21 -50.28
CA GLU A 480 -2.54 -38.32 -50.61
C GLU A 480 -2.66 -38.73 -52.07
N ARG A 481 -3.89 -38.94 -52.58
CA ARG A 481 -4.09 -39.53 -53.90
C ARG A 481 -4.03 -38.52 -55.05
N LYS A 482 -4.42 -37.26 -54.81
CA LYS A 482 -4.67 -36.32 -55.93
C LYS A 482 -3.79 -35.05 -55.91
N ILE A 483 -3.31 -34.62 -54.73
CA ILE A 483 -2.67 -33.29 -54.60
C ILE A 483 -1.19 -33.36 -54.21
N ILE A 484 -0.90 -33.96 -53.05
CA ILE A 484 0.45 -34.07 -52.52
C ILE A 484 1.19 -35.24 -53.16
N GLY A 485 0.47 -36.31 -53.37
CA GLY A 485 1.03 -37.57 -53.87
C GLY A 485 1.84 -38.26 -52.77
N VAL A 486 2.11 -39.55 -52.97
CA VAL A 486 3.01 -40.33 -52.11
C VAL A 486 4.42 -40.07 -52.62
N SER A 487 5.04 -38.95 -52.26
CA SER A 487 6.45 -38.72 -52.57
C SER A 487 7.28 -39.10 -51.35
N SER A 488 8.22 -40.00 -51.51
CA SER A 488 9.34 -40.10 -50.59
C SER A 488 9.94 -38.70 -50.38
N PRO A 489 10.31 -38.27 -49.14
CA PRO A 489 11.05 -37.07 -48.99
C PRO A 489 12.28 -37.17 -49.91
N THR A 490 12.38 -36.28 -50.83
CA THR A 490 13.56 -36.13 -51.69
C THR A 490 14.75 -36.01 -50.78
N GLN A 491 15.70 -36.92 -50.87
CA GLN A 491 17.01 -36.66 -50.22
C GLN A 491 17.41 -35.26 -50.58
N PRO A 492 17.84 -34.42 -49.59
CA PRO A 492 18.45 -33.15 -49.97
C PRO A 492 19.49 -33.47 -50.99
N GLN A 493 19.36 -32.90 -52.18
CA GLN A 493 20.41 -32.96 -53.17
C GLN A 493 21.65 -32.41 -52.49
N SER A 494 22.58 -33.33 -52.21
CA SER A 494 23.90 -32.93 -51.74
C SER A 494 24.43 -32.01 -52.84
N THR A 495 24.55 -30.74 -52.55
CA THR A 495 25.37 -29.81 -53.33
C THR A 495 26.84 -30.13 -53.07
N SER A 496 27.22 -31.40 -53.12
CA SER A 496 28.60 -31.80 -53.22
C SER A 496 28.97 -31.63 -54.68
N SER A 497 29.91 -30.75 -54.91
CA SER A 497 30.67 -30.59 -56.16
C SER A 497 31.47 -31.86 -56.45
N ASP A 498 30.82 -33.03 -56.48
CA ASP A 498 31.45 -34.25 -56.94
C ASP A 498 31.58 -34.23 -58.47
N ARG A 499 32.81 -34.19 -58.87
CA ARG A 499 33.25 -34.17 -60.26
C ARG A 499 32.74 -35.34 -61.13
N TYR A 500 32.02 -36.29 -60.51
CA TYR A 500 31.39 -37.42 -61.15
C TYR A 500 29.99 -37.66 -60.65
N PRO A 501 28.91 -37.22 -61.34
CA PRO A 501 27.56 -37.58 -60.96
C PRO A 501 27.42 -39.10 -61.01
N THR A 502 27.03 -39.72 -59.94
CA THR A 502 26.65 -41.14 -59.90
C THR A 502 25.50 -41.33 -60.94
N PRO A 503 25.61 -42.29 -61.89
CA PRO A 503 24.56 -42.51 -62.84
C PRO A 503 23.23 -42.81 -62.07
N PRO A 504 22.08 -42.24 -62.53
CA PRO A 504 20.78 -42.53 -61.94
C PRO A 504 20.56 -44.03 -61.94
N ASN A 505 20.29 -44.60 -60.79
CA ASN A 505 19.94 -46.00 -60.62
C ASN A 505 18.60 -46.25 -61.37
N PRO A 506 18.56 -46.91 -62.54
CA PRO A 506 17.35 -47.09 -63.33
C PRO A 506 16.36 -48.02 -62.64
N PHE A 507 16.75 -48.74 -61.56
CA PHE A 507 15.93 -49.65 -60.80
C PHE A 507 15.69 -49.15 -59.37
N GLY A 508 15.99 -47.92 -59.08
CA GLY A 508 15.69 -47.29 -57.79
C GLY A 508 14.18 -47.10 -57.62
N ILE A 509 13.44 -48.15 -57.48
CA ILE A 509 12.07 -48.12 -57.00
C ILE A 509 12.18 -47.70 -55.55
N GLN A 510 11.97 -46.40 -55.28
CA GLN A 510 11.76 -45.97 -53.91
C GLN A 510 10.36 -46.49 -53.50
N PRO A 511 10.25 -47.31 -52.46
CA PRO A 511 8.94 -47.79 -52.00
C PRO A 511 8.13 -46.57 -51.59
N LYS A 512 7.05 -46.32 -52.29
CA LYS A 512 6.02 -45.36 -51.86
C LYS A 512 5.33 -45.96 -50.63
N LEU A 513 5.58 -45.42 -49.47
CA LEU A 513 4.81 -45.79 -48.28
C LEU A 513 3.38 -45.23 -48.47
N ALA A 514 2.44 -46.09 -48.77
CA ALA A 514 1.04 -45.72 -48.77
C ALA A 514 0.62 -45.39 -47.32
N GLY A 515 -0.16 -44.38 -47.10
CA GLY A 515 -0.61 -43.97 -45.77
C GLY A 515 0.45 -43.22 -44.94
N TYR A 516 1.55 -42.73 -45.55
CA TYR A 516 2.55 -41.94 -44.82
C TYR A 516 1.96 -40.65 -44.27
N VAL A 517 2.31 -40.29 -43.03
CA VAL A 517 1.91 -39.07 -42.35
C VAL A 517 3.12 -38.33 -41.81
N ASN A 518 3.07 -37.00 -41.86
CA ASN A 518 4.13 -36.12 -41.31
C ASN A 518 4.01 -36.04 -39.77
N VAL A 519 2.78 -36.08 -39.26
CA VAL A 519 2.51 -35.87 -37.82
C VAL A 519 1.29 -36.69 -37.41
N ILE A 520 1.35 -37.29 -36.24
CA ILE A 520 0.16 -37.85 -35.57
C ILE A 520 -0.12 -37.03 -34.34
N TYR A 521 -1.33 -36.56 -34.21
CA TYR A 521 -1.83 -35.79 -33.05
C TYR A 521 -2.65 -36.78 -32.19
N VAL A 522 -2.27 -36.92 -30.94
CA VAL A 522 -2.92 -37.77 -29.97
C VAL A 522 -3.48 -36.95 -28.82
N GLN A 523 -4.77 -36.99 -28.63
CA GLN A 523 -5.43 -36.31 -27.51
C GLN A 523 -5.62 -37.32 -26.37
N ALA A 524 -4.98 -37.03 -25.22
CA ALA A 524 -5.22 -37.80 -23.98
C ALA A 524 -6.60 -37.47 -23.39
N ARG A 525 -7.20 -38.43 -22.63
CA ARG A 525 -8.52 -38.25 -22.02
C ARG A 525 -8.57 -37.13 -20.96
N SER A 526 -7.47 -36.90 -20.28
CA SER A 526 -7.32 -35.81 -19.28
C SER A 526 -5.86 -35.38 -19.19
N THR A 527 -5.62 -34.26 -18.56
CA THR A 527 -4.24 -33.79 -18.30
C THR A 527 -3.45 -34.79 -17.44
N SER A 528 -4.10 -35.45 -16.49
CA SER A 528 -3.47 -36.46 -15.65
C SER A 528 -3.16 -37.79 -16.40
N ALA A 529 -3.83 -38.02 -17.51
CA ALA A 529 -3.61 -39.21 -18.35
C ALA A 529 -2.47 -39.00 -19.37
N VAL A 530 -1.95 -37.78 -19.55
CA VAL A 530 -0.92 -37.47 -20.54
C VAL A 530 0.36 -38.31 -20.35
N PRO A 531 0.94 -38.48 -19.15
CA PRO A 531 2.12 -39.33 -18.99
C PRO A 531 1.84 -40.76 -19.38
N THR A 532 0.70 -41.32 -18.92
CA THR A 532 0.29 -42.71 -19.26
C THR A 532 0.04 -42.88 -20.75
N ALA A 533 -0.60 -41.88 -21.41
CA ALA A 533 -0.80 -41.87 -22.84
C ALA A 533 0.53 -41.85 -23.62
N LEU A 534 1.51 -41.07 -23.14
CA LEU A 534 2.83 -40.99 -23.73
C LEU A 534 3.55 -42.33 -23.70
N ASP A 535 3.52 -43.03 -22.55
CA ASP A 535 4.11 -44.35 -22.40
C ASP A 535 3.40 -45.41 -23.28
N GLN A 536 2.06 -45.40 -23.31
CA GLN A 536 1.27 -46.31 -24.15
C GLN A 536 1.55 -46.09 -25.64
N VAL A 537 1.45 -44.85 -26.12
CA VAL A 537 1.73 -44.50 -27.50
C VAL A 537 3.16 -44.89 -27.90
N SER A 538 4.14 -44.68 -27.02
CA SER A 538 5.52 -45.06 -27.28
C SER A 538 5.66 -46.61 -27.36
N ALA A 539 5.00 -47.35 -26.47
CA ALA A 539 5.02 -48.80 -26.49
C ALA A 539 4.36 -49.36 -27.75
N THR A 540 3.17 -48.85 -28.12
CA THR A 540 2.43 -49.26 -29.32
C THR A 540 3.25 -49.04 -30.60
N LEU A 541 3.90 -47.89 -30.72
CA LEU A 541 4.75 -47.55 -31.86
C LEU A 541 6.02 -48.43 -31.93
N ARG A 542 6.68 -48.66 -30.76
CA ARG A 542 7.84 -49.58 -30.73
C ARG A 542 7.50 -50.99 -31.16
N GLU A 543 6.33 -51.50 -30.70
CA GLU A 543 5.83 -52.83 -31.11
C GLU A 543 5.54 -52.89 -32.62
N ARG A 544 4.83 -51.91 -33.15
CA ARG A 544 4.46 -51.86 -34.57
C ARG A 544 5.66 -51.71 -35.50
N HIS A 545 6.62 -50.86 -35.09
CA HIS A 545 7.86 -50.64 -35.85
C HIS A 545 8.91 -51.75 -35.59
N ARG A 546 8.57 -52.75 -34.74
CA ARG A 546 9.44 -53.90 -34.40
C ARG A 546 10.80 -53.48 -33.89
N LEU A 547 10.85 -52.43 -33.08
CA LEU A 547 12.09 -51.92 -32.53
C LEU A 547 12.57 -52.81 -31.38
N GLN A 548 13.86 -53.12 -31.36
CA GLN A 548 14.46 -53.91 -30.28
C GLN A 548 14.55 -53.08 -28.99
N PRO A 549 14.61 -53.67 -27.79
CA PRO A 549 14.62 -52.95 -26.53
C PRO A 549 15.76 -51.94 -26.36
N ARG A 550 16.85 -52.07 -27.10
CA ARG A 550 18.01 -51.15 -27.07
C ARG A 550 18.15 -50.31 -28.36
N GLN A 551 17.22 -50.39 -29.26
CA GLN A 551 17.24 -49.61 -30.48
C GLN A 551 16.62 -48.26 -30.25
N ASP A 552 17.29 -47.18 -30.79
CA ASP A 552 16.74 -45.82 -30.76
C ASP A 552 15.40 -45.78 -31.49
N ASP A 553 14.48 -44.96 -30.98
CA ASP A 553 13.17 -44.77 -31.59
C ASP A 553 13.29 -44.05 -32.96
N ASP A 554 12.58 -44.54 -33.95
CA ASP A 554 12.44 -43.91 -35.27
C ASP A 554 11.25 -42.94 -35.32
N PHE A 555 10.70 -42.59 -34.14
CA PHE A 555 9.69 -41.56 -33.89
C PHE A 555 10.06 -40.76 -32.64
N ALA A 556 9.38 -39.64 -32.43
CA ALA A 556 9.51 -38.81 -31.22
C ALA A 556 8.11 -38.40 -30.74
N VAL A 557 7.73 -38.83 -29.54
CA VAL A 557 6.50 -38.39 -28.89
C VAL A 557 6.83 -37.17 -28.05
N ARG A 558 6.18 -36.06 -28.32
CA ARG A 558 6.38 -34.80 -27.60
C ARG A 558 5.09 -34.38 -26.92
N ASN A 559 5.19 -34.07 -25.66
CA ASN A 559 4.12 -33.46 -24.91
C ASN A 559 4.20 -31.91 -25.11
N ILE A 560 3.18 -31.33 -25.73
CA ILE A 560 3.12 -29.87 -25.91
C ILE A 560 2.97 -29.16 -24.57
N SER A 561 2.34 -29.81 -23.57
CA SER A 561 2.16 -29.25 -22.23
C SER A 561 3.50 -29.01 -21.51
N ASP A 562 4.56 -29.78 -21.79
CA ASP A 562 5.88 -29.57 -21.15
C ASP A 562 6.53 -28.25 -21.59
N VAL A 563 6.38 -27.88 -22.84
CA VAL A 563 6.88 -26.59 -23.37
C VAL A 563 6.13 -25.43 -22.73
N THR A 564 4.82 -25.63 -22.52
CA THR A 564 3.95 -24.61 -21.93
C THR A 564 4.21 -24.47 -20.44
N GLN A 565 4.45 -25.57 -19.73
CA GLN A 565 4.79 -25.56 -18.31
C GLN A 565 6.13 -24.87 -18.06
N ALA A 566 7.12 -25.06 -18.91
CA ALA A 566 8.41 -24.36 -18.83
C ALA A 566 8.23 -22.84 -19.04
N ALA A 567 7.38 -22.44 -20.00
CA ALA A 567 7.06 -21.04 -20.24
C ALA A 567 6.31 -20.39 -19.07
N GLN A 568 5.33 -21.12 -18.47
CA GLN A 568 4.61 -20.66 -17.29
C GLN A 568 5.55 -20.48 -16.08
N SER A 569 6.40 -21.47 -15.79
CA SER A 569 7.36 -21.41 -14.69
C SER A 569 8.32 -20.21 -14.86
N SER A 570 8.78 -19.95 -16.08
CA SER A 570 9.63 -18.77 -16.38
C SER A 570 8.89 -17.47 -16.13
N SER A 571 7.61 -17.38 -16.52
CA SER A 571 6.77 -16.21 -16.29
C SER A 571 6.48 -15.98 -14.79
N GLU A 572 6.25 -17.04 -14.01
CA GLU A 572 6.07 -16.97 -12.56
C GLU A 572 7.34 -16.45 -11.85
N ILE A 573 8.50 -16.94 -12.25
CA ILE A 573 9.79 -16.46 -11.71
C ILE A 573 9.98 -14.97 -12.03
N LEU A 574 9.69 -14.54 -13.26
CA LEU A 574 9.78 -13.13 -13.65
C LEU A 574 8.80 -12.27 -12.85
N ALA A 575 7.55 -12.72 -12.67
CA ALA A 575 6.55 -12.01 -11.87
C ALA A 575 7.00 -11.89 -10.40
N LEU A 576 7.59 -12.93 -9.82
CA LEU A 576 8.14 -12.91 -8.47
C LEU A 576 9.30 -11.92 -8.36
N LEU A 577 10.24 -11.93 -9.30
CA LEU A 577 11.36 -10.98 -9.32
C LEU A 577 10.87 -9.53 -9.41
N LEU A 578 9.94 -9.24 -10.32
CA LEU A 578 9.36 -7.91 -10.49
C LEU A 578 8.63 -7.45 -9.22
N THR A 579 7.85 -8.33 -8.60
CA THR A 579 7.14 -8.04 -7.34
C THR A 579 8.12 -7.78 -6.20
N THR A 580 9.23 -8.51 -6.15
CA THR A 580 10.28 -8.31 -5.15
C THR A 580 10.93 -6.94 -5.32
N VAL A 581 11.30 -6.55 -6.54
CA VAL A 581 11.88 -5.22 -6.83
C VAL A 581 10.90 -4.10 -6.46
N ALA A 582 9.62 -4.26 -6.79
CA ALA A 582 8.59 -3.29 -6.42
C ALA A 582 8.42 -3.18 -4.90
N SER A 583 8.48 -4.31 -4.17
CA SER A 583 8.41 -4.33 -2.71
C SER A 583 9.60 -3.62 -2.07
N ILE A 584 10.82 -3.81 -2.60
CA ILE A 584 12.02 -3.09 -2.16
C ILE A 584 11.85 -1.59 -2.39
N SER A 585 11.35 -1.18 -3.55
CA SER A 585 11.09 0.23 -3.88
C SER A 585 10.12 0.87 -2.89
N LEU A 586 9.07 0.14 -2.48
CA LEU A 586 8.10 0.61 -1.50
C LEU A 586 8.71 0.71 -0.09
N LEU A 587 9.59 -0.22 0.30
CA LEU A 587 10.34 -0.14 1.55
C LEU A 587 11.25 1.10 1.59
N VAL A 588 11.96 1.39 0.50
CA VAL A 588 12.77 2.61 0.37
C VAL A 588 11.91 3.87 0.52
N GLY A 589 10.73 3.89 -0.11
CA GLY A 589 9.72 4.94 0.09
C GLY A 589 9.30 5.09 1.55
N GLY A 590 9.10 3.99 2.26
CA GLY A 590 8.80 3.96 3.70
C GLY A 590 9.91 4.54 4.57
N ILE A 591 11.17 4.23 4.28
CA ILE A 591 12.33 4.84 4.96
C ILE A 591 12.35 6.36 4.73
N GLY A 592 11.99 6.81 3.52
CA GLY A 592 11.82 8.23 3.21
C GLY A 592 10.78 8.91 4.12
N ILE A 593 9.63 8.27 4.34
CA ILE A 593 8.61 8.75 5.29
C ILE A 593 9.19 8.85 6.70
N MET A 594 9.87 7.80 7.17
CA MET A 594 10.46 7.78 8.51
C MET A 594 11.42 8.94 8.72
N ASN A 595 12.33 9.18 7.77
CA ASN A 595 13.30 10.26 7.87
C ASN A 595 12.64 11.64 7.91
N ILE A 596 11.66 11.88 7.05
CA ILE A 596 10.96 13.17 6.99
C ILE A 596 10.11 13.39 8.25
N LEU A 597 9.47 12.35 8.78
CA LEU A 597 8.73 12.44 10.04
C LEU A 597 9.66 12.67 11.24
N LEU A 598 10.86 12.07 11.27
CA LEU A 598 11.86 12.35 12.31
C LEU A 598 12.27 13.82 12.33
N VAL A 599 12.54 14.40 11.16
CA VAL A 599 12.82 15.84 11.03
C VAL A 599 11.60 16.66 11.47
N SER A 600 10.40 16.27 11.08
CA SER A 600 9.16 16.96 11.50
C SER A 600 8.97 16.93 13.02
N VAL A 601 9.32 15.85 13.71
CA VAL A 601 9.26 15.73 15.17
C VAL A 601 10.25 16.72 15.82
N THR A 602 11.49 16.79 15.32
CA THR A 602 12.49 17.73 15.86
C THR A 602 12.08 19.19 15.68
N GLU A 603 11.57 19.57 14.49
CA GLU A 603 11.08 20.92 14.23
C GLU A 603 9.86 21.30 15.09
N ARG A 604 9.06 20.32 15.50
CA ARG A 604 7.84 20.51 16.30
C ARG A 604 8.02 20.16 17.77
N THR A 605 9.25 20.00 18.24
CA THR A 605 9.51 19.60 19.63
C THR A 605 8.79 20.51 20.62
N ARG A 606 8.88 21.84 20.46
CA ARG A 606 8.18 22.81 21.32
C ARG A 606 6.65 22.69 21.25
N GLU A 607 6.10 22.48 20.06
CA GLU A 607 4.66 22.28 19.84
C GLU A 607 4.16 21.03 20.58
N ILE A 608 4.92 19.92 20.51
CA ILE A 608 4.64 18.68 21.25
C ILE A 608 4.70 18.93 22.76
N GLY A 609 5.72 19.66 23.21
CA GLY A 609 5.88 20.08 24.61
C GLY A 609 4.67 20.85 25.13
N ILE A 610 4.17 21.81 24.38
CA ILE A 610 2.96 22.60 24.74
C ILE A 610 1.75 21.66 24.87
N ARG A 611 1.53 20.75 23.91
CA ARG A 611 0.42 19.79 23.98
C ARG A 611 0.49 18.92 25.23
N MET A 612 1.67 18.40 25.55
CA MET A 612 1.86 17.55 26.72
C MET A 612 1.72 18.35 28.04
N ALA A 613 2.16 19.61 28.07
CA ALA A 613 1.99 20.48 29.21
C ALA A 613 0.51 20.79 29.50
N ILE A 614 -0.31 20.95 28.47
CA ILE A 614 -1.76 21.17 28.58
C ILE A 614 -2.51 19.86 28.94
N GLY A 615 -1.81 18.70 28.99
CA GLY A 615 -2.36 17.44 29.43
C GLY A 615 -2.64 16.43 28.31
N ALA A 616 -2.03 16.56 27.13
CA ALA A 616 -2.04 15.50 26.12
C ALA A 616 -1.34 14.26 26.64
N ARG A 617 -1.97 13.09 26.50
CA ARG A 617 -1.38 11.79 26.84
C ARG A 617 -0.39 11.36 25.75
N ARG A 618 0.64 10.60 26.14
CA ARG A 618 1.62 10.02 25.19
C ARG A 618 0.95 9.26 24.05
N THR A 619 -0.11 8.52 24.34
CA THR A 619 -0.88 7.78 23.32
C THR A 619 -1.57 8.71 22.31
N GLN A 620 -2.05 9.88 22.75
CA GLN A 620 -2.71 10.86 21.87
C GLN A 620 -1.70 11.51 20.93
N VAL A 621 -0.50 11.83 21.42
CA VAL A 621 0.60 12.34 20.58
C VAL A 621 1.02 11.27 19.58
N LEU A 622 1.23 10.02 20.01
CA LEU A 622 1.57 8.89 19.14
C LEU A 622 0.54 8.71 18.02
N MET A 623 -0.74 8.66 18.38
CA MET A 623 -1.83 8.46 17.41
C MET A 623 -1.92 9.61 16.39
N GLN A 624 -1.65 10.84 16.81
CA GLN A 624 -1.66 11.99 15.92
C GLN A 624 -0.62 11.84 14.79
N PHE A 625 0.62 11.49 15.12
CA PHE A 625 1.68 11.28 14.12
C PHE A 625 1.45 10.02 13.27
N LEU A 626 0.86 8.96 13.84
CA LEU A 626 0.48 7.77 13.06
C LEU A 626 -0.60 8.08 12.03
N VAL A 627 -1.61 8.87 12.39
CA VAL A 627 -2.66 9.31 11.46
C VAL A 627 -2.05 10.17 10.34
N GLU A 628 -1.08 11.03 10.65
CA GLU A 628 -0.37 11.84 9.65
C GLU A 628 0.41 10.94 8.66
N ALA A 629 1.14 9.92 9.17
CA ALA A 629 1.85 8.95 8.34
C ALA A 629 0.91 8.11 7.47
N MET A 630 -0.20 7.64 8.06
CA MET A 630 -1.21 6.84 7.35
C MET A 630 -1.86 7.64 6.23
N LEU A 631 -2.22 8.93 6.47
CA LEU A 631 -2.79 9.80 5.44
C LEU A 631 -1.84 10.01 4.27
N LEU A 632 -0.56 10.27 4.53
CA LEU A 632 0.46 10.40 3.49
C LEU A 632 0.54 9.13 2.63
N SER A 633 0.48 7.97 3.28
CA SER A 633 0.57 6.67 2.60
C SER A 633 -0.67 6.35 1.79
N ILE A 634 -1.87 6.66 2.31
CA ILE A 634 -3.13 6.45 1.61
C ILE A 634 -3.22 7.35 0.37
N ILE A 635 -2.86 8.63 0.50
CA ILE A 635 -2.89 9.57 -0.62
C ILE A 635 -1.83 9.19 -1.66
N GLY A 636 -0.59 8.91 -1.20
CA GLY A 636 0.50 8.47 -2.09
C GLY A 636 0.19 7.16 -2.78
N GLY A 637 -0.34 6.18 -2.04
CA GLY A 637 -0.76 4.88 -2.57
C GLY A 637 -1.92 4.99 -3.57
N GLY A 638 -2.96 5.76 -3.25
CA GLY A 638 -4.09 6.00 -4.16
C GLY A 638 -3.67 6.70 -5.46
N ALA A 639 -2.84 7.73 -5.36
CA ALA A 639 -2.25 8.39 -6.53
C ALA A 639 -1.36 7.43 -7.34
N GLY A 640 -0.59 6.58 -6.64
CA GLY A 640 0.24 5.54 -7.27
C GLY A 640 -0.57 4.51 -8.03
N ILE A 641 -1.70 4.06 -7.50
CA ILE A 641 -2.62 3.15 -8.20
C ILE A 641 -3.17 3.82 -9.45
N ALA A 642 -3.66 5.06 -9.34
CA ALA A 642 -4.20 5.80 -10.48
C ALA A 642 -3.15 5.94 -11.61
N MET A 643 -1.91 6.31 -11.28
CA MET A 643 -0.82 6.41 -12.25
C MET A 643 -0.42 5.04 -12.80
N GLY A 644 -0.39 4.00 -11.96
CA GLY A 644 -0.09 2.62 -12.39
C GLY A 644 -1.08 2.11 -13.44
N ILE A 645 -2.39 2.42 -13.27
CA ILE A 645 -3.43 2.13 -14.26
C ILE A 645 -3.16 2.86 -15.57
N VAL A 646 -2.86 4.17 -15.50
CA VAL A 646 -2.56 4.99 -16.69
C VAL A 646 -1.34 4.44 -17.44
N ILE A 647 -0.26 4.11 -16.73
CA ILE A 647 0.95 3.55 -17.35
C ILE A 647 0.68 2.17 -17.93
N ALA A 648 -0.06 1.29 -17.24
CA ALA A 648 -0.42 -0.02 -17.79
C ALA A 648 -1.23 0.09 -19.07
N GLN A 649 -2.20 1.01 -19.14
CA GLN A 649 -2.96 1.29 -20.36
C GLN A 649 -2.10 1.88 -21.48
N ALA A 650 -1.18 2.79 -21.14
CA ALA A 650 -0.24 3.35 -22.11
C ALA A 650 0.70 2.28 -22.68
N VAL A 651 1.21 1.38 -21.85
CA VAL A 651 2.02 0.23 -22.29
C VAL A 651 1.22 -0.66 -23.24
N SER A 652 -0.04 -0.94 -22.94
CA SER A 652 -0.92 -1.73 -23.83
C SER A 652 -1.16 -1.05 -25.16
N SER A 653 -1.43 0.26 -25.17
CA SER A 653 -1.79 0.99 -26.39
C SER A 653 -0.57 1.34 -27.28
N ILE A 654 0.58 1.65 -26.68
CA ILE A 654 1.78 2.10 -27.41
C ILE A 654 2.69 0.92 -27.80
N ALA A 655 2.96 0.04 -26.83
CA ALA A 655 3.86 -1.09 -27.03
C ALA A 655 3.15 -2.36 -27.51
N GLY A 656 1.81 -2.38 -27.50
CA GLY A 656 1.02 -3.57 -27.86
C GLY A 656 1.16 -4.73 -26.87
N TRP A 657 1.71 -4.49 -25.68
CA TRP A 657 1.87 -5.55 -24.68
C TRP A 657 0.54 -5.84 -23.98
N PRO A 658 0.19 -7.12 -23.82
CA PRO A 658 -1.02 -7.46 -23.09
C PRO A 658 -0.86 -7.06 -21.62
N THR A 659 -1.83 -6.31 -21.08
CA THR A 659 -1.89 -5.92 -19.68
C THR A 659 -3.23 -6.31 -19.10
N LEU A 660 -3.23 -6.89 -17.89
CA LEU A 660 -4.44 -7.23 -17.14
C LEU A 660 -4.42 -6.50 -15.79
N LEU A 661 -5.42 -5.65 -15.59
CA LEU A 661 -5.60 -4.95 -14.31
C LEU A 661 -6.31 -5.87 -13.32
N SER A 662 -5.62 -6.24 -12.24
CA SER A 662 -6.15 -7.09 -11.18
C SER A 662 -6.69 -6.25 -10.02
N PRO A 663 -8.00 -6.30 -9.70
CA PRO A 663 -8.55 -5.63 -8.53
C PRO A 663 -7.91 -6.09 -7.21
N THR A 664 -7.53 -7.35 -7.13
CA THR A 664 -6.84 -7.93 -5.96
C THR A 664 -5.46 -7.34 -5.76
N ALA A 665 -4.71 -7.13 -6.84
CA ALA A 665 -3.39 -6.47 -6.78
C ALA A 665 -3.50 -4.99 -6.38
N MET A 666 -4.52 -4.28 -6.88
CA MET A 666 -4.80 -2.89 -6.49
C MET A 666 -5.12 -2.78 -5.00
N LEU A 667 -6.03 -3.62 -4.50
CA LEU A 667 -6.39 -3.65 -3.08
C LEU A 667 -5.18 -4.05 -2.21
N GLY A 668 -4.42 -5.08 -2.64
CA GLY A 668 -3.20 -5.51 -1.97
C GLY A 668 -2.15 -4.41 -1.89
N GLY A 669 -1.89 -3.71 -3.00
CA GLY A 669 -0.97 -2.57 -3.04
C GLY A 669 -1.39 -1.40 -2.16
N PHE A 670 -2.71 -1.10 -2.12
CA PHE A 670 -3.27 -0.08 -1.25
C PHE A 670 -3.10 -0.42 0.24
N LEU A 671 -3.49 -1.63 0.63
CA LEU A 671 -3.34 -2.10 2.01
C LEU A 671 -1.87 -2.17 2.43
N PHE A 672 -1.01 -2.65 1.54
CA PHE A 672 0.43 -2.72 1.81
C PHE A 672 1.04 -1.32 1.98
N SER A 673 0.63 -0.33 1.17
CA SER A 673 1.09 1.06 1.35
C SER A 673 0.67 1.63 2.70
N ALA A 674 -0.55 1.35 3.17
CA ALA A 674 -1.03 1.77 4.48
C ALA A 674 -0.22 1.12 5.62
N VAL A 675 0.07 -0.19 5.51
CA VAL A 675 0.91 -0.92 6.48
C VAL A 675 2.33 -0.34 6.54
N VAL A 676 2.94 -0.06 5.40
CA VAL A 676 4.26 0.58 5.31
C VAL A 676 4.25 1.94 6.00
N GLY A 677 3.21 2.76 5.77
CA GLY A 677 3.06 4.05 6.43
C GLY A 677 2.96 3.95 7.96
N VAL A 678 2.18 3.00 8.46
CA VAL A 678 2.07 2.77 9.91
C VAL A 678 3.39 2.26 10.49
N PHE A 679 4.02 1.30 9.82
CA PHE A 679 5.28 0.69 10.29
C PHE A 679 6.41 1.72 10.39
N PHE A 680 6.67 2.45 9.32
CA PHE A 680 7.72 3.47 9.29
C PHE A 680 7.35 4.75 10.04
N GLY A 681 6.06 5.06 10.19
CA GLY A 681 5.55 6.17 11.00
C GLY A 681 5.61 5.91 12.51
N TYR A 682 5.62 4.63 12.94
CA TYR A 682 5.58 4.27 14.35
C TYR A 682 6.80 4.74 15.15
N TYR A 683 8.00 4.57 14.59
CA TYR A 683 9.23 4.97 15.28
C TYR A 683 9.32 6.48 15.57
N PRO A 684 9.11 7.39 14.58
CA PRO A 684 9.04 8.82 14.83
C PRO A 684 7.93 9.22 15.81
N ALA A 685 6.74 8.63 15.64
CA ALA A 685 5.60 8.89 16.52
C ALA A 685 5.88 8.50 17.99
N ARG A 686 6.53 7.34 18.20
CA ARG A 686 6.96 6.90 19.53
C ARG A 686 8.02 7.83 20.13
N ARG A 687 8.95 8.33 19.31
CA ARG A 687 9.97 9.29 19.77
C ARG A 687 9.32 10.60 20.21
N ALA A 688 8.35 11.12 19.42
CA ALA A 688 7.57 12.30 19.77
C ALA A 688 6.80 12.12 21.10
N ALA A 689 6.16 10.96 21.28
CA ALA A 689 5.37 10.64 22.47
C ALA A 689 6.21 10.46 23.77
N ARG A 690 7.52 10.26 23.64
CA ARG A 690 8.45 10.07 24.77
C ARG A 690 9.21 11.34 25.15
N LEU A 691 8.98 12.45 24.47
CA LEU A 691 9.60 13.73 24.85
C LEU A 691 9.19 14.11 26.26
N ASN A 692 10.15 14.69 26.99
CA ASN A 692 9.87 15.33 28.26
C ASN A 692 9.24 16.72 28.02
N PRO A 693 8.05 17.02 28.55
CA PRO A 693 7.38 18.30 28.32
C PRO A 693 8.25 19.52 28.62
N ILE A 694 9.03 19.46 29.71
CA ILE A 694 9.87 20.57 30.15
C ILE A 694 11.04 20.81 29.21
N GLU A 695 11.73 19.72 28.81
CA GLU A 695 12.83 19.82 27.85
C GLU A 695 12.32 20.31 26.49
N ALA A 696 11.15 19.82 26.09
CA ALA A 696 10.53 20.22 24.81
C ALA A 696 10.10 21.70 24.81
N LEU A 697 9.65 22.28 25.94
CA LEU A 697 9.30 23.69 26.05
C LEU A 697 10.52 24.62 26.04
N ARG A 698 11.69 24.14 26.46
CA ARG A 698 12.97 24.88 26.47
C ARG A 698 13.72 24.81 25.14
N PHE A 699 13.26 23.97 24.24
CA PHE A 699 13.89 23.81 22.92
C PHE A 699 13.60 25.05 22.08
N GLU A 700 14.66 25.78 21.68
CA GLU A 700 14.59 26.95 20.79
C GLU A 700 14.52 26.56 19.32
#